data_2d92b883666f4fd16bdbc894d480336e
#
_entry.id   2d92b883666f4fd16bdbc894d480336e
#
_cell.length_a   1.000
_cell.length_b   1.000
_cell.length_c   1.000
_cell.angle_alpha   90.00
_cell.angle_beta   90.00
_cell.angle_gamma   90.00
#
_symmetry.space_group_name_H-M   'P 1'
#
loop_
_entity.id
_entity.type
_entity.pdbx_description
1 polymer ?
#
loop_
_entity_poly.entity_id
_entity_poly.type
_entity_poly.pdbx_seq_one_letter_code
_entity_poly.pdbx_strand_id
1 'polypeptide(L)'
;GKQGNRHATWIQDNLIKPFNKAEQSILSAKVTVANDFAALKKSFPSLKSSLLNNPLMDQIGVGPYTKSHAIRIYMWNKQGMEIPGLSKRDQNALVKAVENDAELMSFADNVILIQKDKQYPAPEENWVAGTIDSDLMNSIDTTSRRKEMTEFDENVKIIFSEKNLLKLEAIYGKKWVDALKDSLRRMKSGSNRPVYQGGGSRIVNELLDWLNGSVGAIMFVNMRSGLLQLISNINFINWGDNNIYQAAKAFASEEYWPTVLKLMNSDYLVNRRDGLKINVNEAELANAAKDGGMKGAIAYLLDKGFIITRIMDSLAISTGGATFYINRRNALLKRQNPETGKKYTQAEAEAQAFDDFYAIAEETQQSSNPSKISQQQASLAGRVILSFQNVTMQYNRKVKKSIRNLYNRRKNPGMTQRESDMSNLSQIIYYTTIQNVIFHSLQQTLFALLFDDETEDEEKDRLANIANGMADSLLFGLGFGGAGISTVKNVLLKIMGEHEKKNPKYEEAVWAIFDFSPVLDSKVRKMRTGLKTFSWNMEEIKKRGWSLDNPAYLAIGQMISATFNIPLDRVLRKTMNLRAAMDEETRTWQRVALILGWDTWSLGLPYWGLQSTIAKENKEKAKIKANYKADIRKIKDQGYKKVMSRVLKDYDPKDIIELQSPAGTVVYYAKVREGKKAKN
;
A
#
# COMPACT_ATOMS: atom_id res chain seq x y z
N GLY A 1 5.50 -34.89 14.68
CA GLY A 1 6.02 -36.22 14.40
C GLY A 1 5.62 -36.71 13.01
N LYS A 2 5.99 -37.95 12.63
CA LYS A 2 5.71 -38.57 11.31
C LYS A 2 4.23 -38.44 10.89
N GLN A 3 3.30 -38.68 11.82
CA GLN A 3 1.84 -38.54 11.53
C GLN A 3 1.42 -37.11 11.21
N GLY A 4 1.95 -36.10 11.94
CA GLY A 4 1.59 -34.71 11.69
C GLY A 4 2.06 -34.20 10.33
N ASN A 5 3.21 -34.67 9.85
CA ASN A 5 3.70 -34.34 8.50
C ASN A 5 2.80 -34.97 7.42
N ARG A 6 2.41 -36.23 7.62
CA ARG A 6 1.50 -36.92 6.68
C ARG A 6 0.17 -36.21 6.54
N HIS A 7 -0.42 -35.74 7.65
CA HIS A 7 -1.65 -34.95 7.62
C HIS A 7 -1.47 -33.57 6.98
N ALA A 8 -0.37 -32.89 7.25
CA ALA A 8 -0.07 -31.59 6.63
C ALA A 8 0.12 -31.71 5.12
N THR A 9 0.86 -32.74 4.66
CA THR A 9 1.01 -33.02 3.23
C THR A 9 -0.34 -33.38 2.59
N TRP A 10 -1.14 -34.20 3.26
CA TRP A 10 -2.45 -34.57 2.76
C TRP A 10 -3.39 -33.37 2.60
N ILE A 11 -3.44 -32.44 3.57
CA ILE A 11 -4.19 -31.17 3.45
C ILE A 11 -3.61 -30.30 2.31
N GLN A 12 -2.29 -30.24 2.19
CA GLN A 12 -1.66 -29.51 1.10
C GLN A 12 -2.08 -30.05 -0.27
N ASP A 13 -2.07 -31.37 -0.44
CA ASP A 13 -2.37 -32.01 -1.72
C ASP A 13 -3.87 -31.98 -2.06
N ASN A 14 -4.75 -32.15 -1.08
CA ASN A 14 -6.20 -32.27 -1.30
C ASN A 14 -6.99 -30.97 -1.12
N LEU A 15 -6.40 -29.92 -0.57
CA LEU A 15 -7.11 -28.65 -0.35
C LEU A 15 -6.37 -27.47 -0.98
N ILE A 16 -5.09 -27.29 -0.67
CA ILE A 16 -4.37 -26.09 -1.07
C ILE A 16 -3.93 -26.12 -2.53
N LYS A 17 -3.40 -27.26 -3.01
CA LYS A 17 -3.03 -27.41 -4.42
C LYS A 17 -4.21 -27.27 -5.37
N PRO A 18 -5.38 -27.97 -5.17
CA PRO A 18 -6.56 -27.78 -5.99
C PRO A 18 -7.03 -26.32 -6.00
N PHE A 19 -7.03 -25.64 -4.84
CA PHE A 19 -7.37 -24.23 -4.75
C PHE A 19 -6.42 -23.36 -5.58
N ASN A 20 -5.11 -23.52 -5.41
CA ASN A 20 -4.12 -22.72 -6.13
C ASN A 20 -4.20 -22.96 -7.65
N LYS A 21 -4.39 -24.19 -8.08
CA LYS A 21 -4.59 -24.54 -9.49
C LYS A 21 -5.82 -23.87 -10.07
N ALA A 22 -6.94 -23.94 -9.37
CA ALA A 22 -8.18 -23.29 -9.76
C ALA A 22 -8.01 -21.77 -9.85
N GLU A 23 -7.39 -21.14 -8.86
CA GLU A 23 -7.09 -19.69 -8.88
C GLU A 23 -6.23 -19.29 -10.08
N GLN A 24 -5.19 -20.06 -10.42
CA GLN A 24 -4.35 -19.80 -11.59
C GLN A 24 -5.16 -19.91 -12.88
N SER A 25 -6.00 -20.93 -13.04
CA SER A 25 -6.87 -21.09 -14.22
C SER A 25 -7.84 -19.93 -14.36
N ILE A 26 -8.44 -19.46 -13.27
CA ILE A 26 -9.32 -18.30 -13.25
C ILE A 26 -8.56 -17.01 -13.62
N LEU A 27 -7.36 -16.84 -13.08
CA LEU A 27 -6.51 -15.69 -13.40
C LEU A 27 -6.14 -15.66 -14.89
N SER A 28 -5.76 -16.81 -15.45
CA SER A 28 -5.43 -16.94 -16.86
C SER A 28 -6.65 -16.63 -17.77
N ALA A 29 -7.84 -17.11 -17.40
CA ALA A 29 -9.07 -16.79 -18.09
C ALA A 29 -9.37 -15.26 -18.07
N LYS A 30 -9.18 -14.61 -16.92
CA LYS A 30 -9.36 -13.15 -16.80
C LYS A 30 -8.39 -12.36 -17.69
N VAL A 31 -7.12 -12.75 -17.70
CA VAL A 31 -6.11 -12.10 -18.58
C VAL A 31 -6.46 -12.27 -20.05
N THR A 32 -6.87 -13.46 -20.45
CA THR A 32 -7.30 -13.74 -21.84
C THR A 32 -8.45 -12.82 -22.25
N VAL A 33 -9.53 -12.79 -21.46
CA VAL A 33 -10.70 -11.95 -21.77
C VAL A 33 -10.36 -10.46 -21.74
N ALA A 34 -9.53 -10.01 -20.79
CA ALA A 34 -9.08 -8.63 -20.73
C ALA A 34 -8.27 -8.22 -21.97
N ASN A 35 -7.36 -9.10 -22.43
CA ASN A 35 -6.56 -8.87 -23.63
C ASN A 35 -7.42 -8.86 -24.91
N ASP A 36 -8.37 -9.79 -25.02
CA ASP A 36 -9.29 -9.86 -26.15
C ASP A 36 -10.18 -8.61 -26.20
N PHE A 37 -10.70 -8.17 -25.07
CA PHE A 37 -11.50 -6.94 -24.99
C PHE A 37 -10.66 -5.68 -25.27
N ALA A 38 -9.42 -5.62 -24.80
CA ALA A 38 -8.51 -4.52 -25.11
C ALA A 38 -8.12 -4.48 -26.59
N ALA A 39 -7.90 -5.64 -27.20
CA ALA A 39 -7.64 -5.78 -28.64
C ALA A 39 -8.87 -5.34 -29.45
N LEU A 40 -10.06 -5.77 -29.04
CA LEU A 40 -11.31 -5.35 -29.67
C LEU A 40 -11.46 -3.83 -29.63
N LYS A 41 -11.27 -3.18 -28.46
CA LYS A 41 -11.33 -1.71 -28.35
C LYS A 41 -10.31 -1.00 -29.26
N LYS A 42 -9.15 -1.60 -29.50
CA LYS A 42 -8.14 -1.01 -30.41
C LYS A 42 -8.57 -1.05 -31.87
N SER A 43 -9.38 -2.02 -32.27
CA SER A 43 -9.90 -2.12 -33.66
C SER A 43 -11.06 -1.16 -33.93
N PHE A 44 -11.58 -0.46 -32.89
CA PHE A 44 -12.61 0.56 -32.99
C PHE A 44 -12.06 1.92 -32.51
N PRO A 45 -11.49 2.75 -33.41
CA PRO A 45 -10.79 3.99 -33.03
C PRO A 45 -11.65 4.97 -32.24
N SER A 46 -12.95 5.08 -32.57
CA SER A 46 -13.89 5.98 -31.89
C SER A 46 -14.17 5.57 -30.43
N LEU A 47 -13.95 4.30 -30.10
CA LEU A 47 -14.18 3.73 -28.78
C LEU A 47 -12.87 3.53 -27.97
N LYS A 48 -11.74 3.93 -28.54
CA LYS A 48 -10.43 3.81 -27.90
C LYS A 48 -10.32 4.74 -26.71
N SER A 49 -10.17 4.16 -25.52
CA SER A 49 -9.94 4.90 -24.28
C SER A 49 -8.53 5.49 -24.21
N SER A 50 -8.43 6.71 -23.67
CA SER A 50 -7.17 7.37 -23.30
C SER A 50 -7.11 7.54 -21.78
N LEU A 51 -5.98 8.07 -21.27
CA LEU A 51 -5.78 8.28 -19.84
C LEU A 51 -6.85 9.20 -19.21
N LEU A 52 -7.38 10.15 -20.00
CA LEU A 52 -8.30 11.18 -19.54
C LEU A 52 -9.72 11.05 -20.13
N ASN A 53 -9.90 10.16 -21.11
CA ASN A 53 -11.17 10.01 -21.79
C ASN A 53 -11.48 8.52 -22.05
N ASN A 54 -12.72 8.12 -21.72
CA ASN A 54 -13.26 6.81 -22.05
C ASN A 54 -14.56 7.00 -22.87
N PRO A 55 -14.49 6.90 -24.20
CA PRO A 55 -15.63 7.14 -25.07
C PRO A 55 -16.86 6.26 -24.79
N LEU A 56 -16.69 5.09 -24.20
CA LEU A 56 -17.80 4.24 -23.76
C LEU A 56 -18.63 4.86 -22.64
N MET A 57 -18.07 5.84 -21.91
CA MET A 57 -18.78 6.59 -20.86
C MET A 57 -19.46 7.86 -21.37
N ASP A 58 -19.28 8.22 -22.65
CA ASP A 58 -20.00 9.34 -23.24
C ASP A 58 -21.51 9.05 -23.28
N GLN A 59 -22.31 10.11 -23.09
CA GLN A 59 -23.77 10.00 -23.21
C GLN A 59 -24.19 9.67 -24.65
N ILE A 60 -25.17 8.79 -24.76
CA ILE A 60 -25.71 8.37 -26.08
C ILE A 60 -26.90 9.22 -26.55
N GLY A 61 -27.30 10.25 -25.78
CA GLY A 61 -28.41 11.12 -26.12
C GLY A 61 -29.82 10.56 -25.76
N VAL A 62 -29.89 9.44 -25.07
CA VAL A 62 -31.12 8.84 -24.56
C VAL A 62 -31.07 8.87 -23.03
N GLY A 63 -31.81 9.79 -22.40
CA GLY A 63 -31.83 9.93 -20.94
C GLY A 63 -30.43 10.06 -20.33
N PRO A 64 -30.18 9.50 -19.13
CA PRO A 64 -28.88 9.57 -18.45
C PRO A 64 -27.90 8.46 -18.90
N TYR A 65 -28.23 7.72 -19.95
CA TYR A 65 -27.49 6.51 -20.34
C TYR A 65 -26.26 6.81 -21.20
N THR A 66 -25.20 6.04 -20.97
CA THR A 66 -23.94 6.11 -21.72
C THR A 66 -23.94 5.12 -22.89
N LYS A 67 -22.94 5.25 -23.79
CA LYS A 67 -22.71 4.26 -24.86
C LYS A 67 -22.50 2.85 -24.29
N SER A 68 -21.79 2.71 -23.17
CA SER A 68 -21.61 1.42 -22.48
C SER A 68 -22.94 0.82 -22.06
N HIS A 69 -23.87 1.63 -21.50
CA HIS A 69 -25.21 1.16 -21.14
C HIS A 69 -25.98 0.70 -22.36
N ALA A 70 -25.99 1.47 -23.44
CA ALA A 70 -26.73 1.15 -24.66
C ALA A 70 -26.20 -0.15 -25.31
N ILE A 71 -24.90 -0.32 -25.40
CA ILE A 71 -24.27 -1.55 -25.92
C ILE A 71 -24.69 -2.77 -25.10
N ARG A 72 -24.64 -2.69 -23.76
CA ARG A 72 -25.05 -3.77 -22.85
C ARG A 72 -26.54 -4.10 -23.02
N ILE A 73 -27.39 -3.08 -23.08
CA ILE A 73 -28.84 -3.22 -23.31
C ILE A 73 -29.11 -3.88 -24.66
N TYR A 74 -28.40 -3.47 -25.71
CA TYR A 74 -28.50 -4.09 -27.03
C TYR A 74 -28.14 -5.58 -26.98
N MET A 75 -27.03 -5.94 -26.32
CA MET A 75 -26.59 -7.32 -26.18
C MET A 75 -27.62 -8.18 -25.40
N TRP A 76 -28.15 -7.64 -24.29
CA TRP A 76 -29.21 -8.31 -23.51
C TRP A 76 -30.50 -8.46 -24.29
N ASN A 77 -30.91 -7.41 -25.00
CA ASN A 77 -32.12 -7.48 -25.86
C ASN A 77 -31.97 -8.51 -26.98
N LYS A 78 -30.79 -8.57 -27.60
CA LYS A 78 -30.49 -9.56 -28.65
C LYS A 78 -30.55 -10.99 -28.13
N GLN A 79 -30.30 -11.20 -26.87
CA GLN A 79 -30.36 -12.50 -26.19
C GLN A 79 -31.74 -12.77 -25.53
N GLY A 80 -32.68 -11.86 -25.69
CA GLY A 80 -34.02 -12.00 -25.12
C GLY A 80 -34.08 -11.90 -23.61
N MET A 81 -33.07 -11.25 -22.97
CA MET A 81 -33.02 -11.11 -21.53
C MET A 81 -33.86 -9.93 -21.04
N GLU A 82 -34.54 -10.12 -19.93
CA GLU A 82 -35.30 -9.07 -19.26
C GLU A 82 -34.35 -8.18 -18.43
N ILE A 83 -34.46 -6.85 -18.55
CA ILE A 83 -33.54 -5.90 -17.90
C ILE A 83 -34.28 -5.27 -16.72
N PRO A 84 -33.82 -5.51 -15.46
CA PRO A 84 -34.49 -5.02 -14.27
C PRO A 84 -34.58 -3.50 -14.24
N GLY A 85 -35.77 -2.95 -13.94
CA GLY A 85 -36.00 -1.52 -13.76
C GLY A 85 -35.90 -0.64 -15.00
N LEU A 86 -35.70 -1.20 -16.21
CA LEU A 86 -35.64 -0.44 -17.45
C LEU A 86 -37.03 -0.43 -18.13
N SER A 87 -37.51 0.76 -18.49
CA SER A 87 -38.76 0.89 -19.22
C SER A 87 -38.62 0.33 -20.66
N LYS A 88 -39.66 -0.29 -21.19
CA LYS A 88 -39.69 -0.76 -22.59
C LYS A 88 -39.40 0.36 -23.59
N ARG A 89 -39.85 1.57 -23.29
CA ARG A 89 -39.61 2.78 -24.11
C ARG A 89 -38.11 3.09 -24.18
N ASP A 90 -37.45 3.15 -23.04
CA ASP A 90 -36.01 3.46 -22.97
C ASP A 90 -35.19 2.33 -23.55
N GLN A 91 -35.56 1.08 -23.29
CA GLN A 91 -34.94 -0.09 -23.89
C GLN A 91 -34.94 -0.01 -25.43
N ASN A 92 -36.12 0.24 -26.03
CA ASN A 92 -36.27 0.34 -27.48
C ASN A 92 -35.47 1.53 -28.04
N ALA A 93 -35.46 2.67 -27.34
CA ALA A 93 -34.71 3.86 -27.76
C ALA A 93 -33.19 3.60 -27.74
N LEU A 94 -32.69 2.92 -26.71
CA LEU A 94 -31.26 2.61 -26.57
C LEU A 94 -30.82 1.53 -27.59
N VAL A 95 -31.64 0.51 -27.82
CA VAL A 95 -31.37 -0.50 -28.87
C VAL A 95 -31.28 0.16 -30.24
N LYS A 96 -32.28 1.00 -30.59
CA LYS A 96 -32.25 1.76 -31.88
C LYS A 96 -31.04 2.69 -31.97
N ALA A 97 -30.60 3.31 -30.88
CA ALA A 97 -29.40 4.16 -30.89
C ALA A 97 -28.14 3.38 -31.24
N VAL A 98 -28.03 2.12 -30.81
CA VAL A 98 -26.92 1.22 -31.18
C VAL A 98 -27.09 0.73 -32.62
N GLU A 99 -28.30 0.31 -33.06
CA GLU A 99 -28.58 -0.16 -34.42
C GLU A 99 -28.34 0.93 -35.49
N ASN A 100 -28.56 2.18 -35.14
CA ASN A 100 -28.30 3.34 -36.02
C ASN A 100 -26.81 3.71 -36.13
N ASP A 101 -25.96 3.16 -35.27
CA ASP A 101 -24.51 3.36 -35.29
C ASP A 101 -23.83 2.01 -35.62
N ALA A 102 -23.43 1.85 -36.88
CA ALA A 102 -22.85 0.60 -37.37
C ALA A 102 -21.57 0.20 -36.62
N GLU A 103 -20.81 1.18 -36.09
CA GLU A 103 -19.61 0.92 -35.31
C GLU A 103 -19.96 0.38 -33.94
N LEU A 104 -20.93 0.99 -33.23
CA LEU A 104 -21.40 0.50 -31.94
C LEU A 104 -22.04 -0.87 -32.05
N MET A 105 -22.84 -1.11 -33.08
CA MET A 105 -23.46 -2.41 -33.33
C MET A 105 -22.42 -3.50 -33.58
N SER A 106 -21.47 -3.24 -34.49
CA SER A 106 -20.36 -4.16 -34.77
C SER A 106 -19.50 -4.42 -33.52
N PHE A 107 -19.23 -3.39 -32.73
CA PHE A 107 -18.50 -3.55 -31.47
C PHE A 107 -19.27 -4.46 -30.48
N ALA A 108 -20.57 -4.24 -30.29
CA ALA A 108 -21.40 -5.04 -29.41
C ALA A 108 -21.42 -6.52 -29.81
N ASP A 109 -21.56 -6.80 -31.11
CA ASP A 109 -21.56 -8.17 -31.64
C ASP A 109 -20.21 -8.86 -31.43
N ASN A 110 -19.10 -8.16 -31.58
CA ASN A 110 -17.78 -8.70 -31.29
C ASN A 110 -17.54 -8.91 -29.79
N VAL A 111 -18.12 -8.09 -28.89
CA VAL A 111 -18.05 -8.32 -27.44
C VAL A 111 -18.68 -9.66 -27.07
N ILE A 112 -19.83 -10.02 -27.67
CA ILE A 112 -20.46 -11.32 -27.42
C ILE A 112 -19.53 -12.46 -27.83
N LEU A 113 -18.75 -12.32 -28.91
CA LEU A 113 -17.84 -13.35 -29.40
C LEU A 113 -16.61 -13.58 -28.48
N ILE A 114 -16.23 -12.59 -27.65
CA ILE A 114 -15.16 -12.77 -26.66
C ILE A 114 -15.54 -13.87 -25.64
N GLN A 115 -16.80 -14.02 -25.33
CA GLN A 115 -17.28 -15.06 -24.43
C GLN A 115 -17.25 -16.42 -25.16
N LYS A 116 -16.49 -17.38 -24.62
CA LYS A 116 -16.37 -18.73 -25.20
C LYS A 116 -17.72 -19.45 -25.31
N ASP A 117 -18.64 -19.15 -24.40
CA ASP A 117 -19.99 -19.73 -24.37
C ASP A 117 -20.99 -18.96 -25.26
N LYS A 118 -20.53 -17.95 -26.00
CA LYS A 118 -21.31 -17.11 -26.91
C LYS A 118 -22.53 -16.44 -26.27
N GLN A 119 -22.53 -16.29 -24.96
CA GLN A 119 -23.57 -15.62 -24.19
C GLN A 119 -22.96 -14.48 -23.39
N TYR A 120 -23.58 -13.30 -23.48
CA TYR A 120 -23.23 -12.20 -22.59
C TYR A 120 -23.93 -12.41 -21.22
N PRO A 121 -23.31 -12.09 -20.09
CA PRO A 121 -23.88 -12.34 -18.77
C PRO A 121 -25.22 -11.63 -18.59
N ALA A 122 -26.15 -12.26 -17.85
CA ALA A 122 -27.46 -11.68 -17.56
C ALA A 122 -27.34 -10.39 -16.74
N PRO A 123 -28.26 -9.42 -16.92
CA PRO A 123 -28.25 -8.18 -16.17
C PRO A 123 -28.57 -8.44 -14.68
N GLU A 124 -27.82 -7.81 -13.79
CA GLU A 124 -28.10 -7.78 -12.35
C GLU A 124 -29.04 -6.62 -12.01
N GLU A 125 -29.63 -6.62 -10.79
CA GLU A 125 -30.52 -5.55 -10.33
C GLU A 125 -29.85 -4.15 -10.39
N ASN A 126 -28.54 -4.10 -10.15
CA ASN A 126 -27.74 -2.85 -10.16
C ASN A 126 -26.96 -2.66 -11.48
N TRP A 127 -27.43 -3.20 -12.60
CA TRP A 127 -26.75 -3.16 -13.89
C TRP A 127 -26.32 -1.74 -14.32
N VAL A 128 -27.05 -0.71 -13.93
CA VAL A 128 -26.73 0.71 -14.25
C VAL A 128 -25.34 1.12 -13.70
N ALA A 129 -24.91 0.53 -12.61
CA ALA A 129 -23.60 0.83 -12.03
C ALA A 129 -22.45 0.11 -12.76
N GLY A 130 -22.73 -0.96 -13.51
CA GLY A 130 -21.73 -1.77 -14.18
C GLY A 130 -21.29 -1.26 -15.56
N THR A 131 -20.25 -1.86 -16.08
CA THR A 131 -19.68 -1.62 -17.41
C THR A 131 -19.55 -2.94 -18.18
N ILE A 132 -19.26 -2.87 -19.48
CA ILE A 132 -18.96 -4.06 -20.29
C ILE A 132 -17.81 -4.86 -19.66
N ASP A 133 -16.77 -4.19 -19.22
CA ASP A 133 -15.61 -4.83 -18.61
C ASP A 133 -15.97 -5.51 -17.28
N SER A 134 -16.80 -4.86 -16.44
CA SER A 134 -17.28 -5.48 -15.19
C SER A 134 -18.14 -6.72 -15.46
N ASP A 135 -19.00 -6.69 -16.46
CA ASP A 135 -19.85 -7.84 -16.81
C ASP A 135 -19.00 -9.04 -17.31
N LEU A 136 -18.02 -8.76 -18.19
CA LEU A 136 -17.11 -9.79 -18.68
C LEU A 136 -16.31 -10.45 -17.54
N MET A 137 -15.80 -9.64 -16.59
CA MET A 137 -15.05 -10.15 -15.44
C MET A 137 -15.95 -10.91 -14.45
N ASN A 138 -17.15 -10.41 -14.19
CA ASN A 138 -18.14 -11.08 -13.33
C ASN A 138 -18.58 -12.44 -13.91
N SER A 139 -18.69 -12.52 -15.22
CA SER A 139 -18.98 -13.79 -15.89
C SER A 139 -17.91 -14.84 -15.60
N ILE A 140 -16.63 -14.47 -15.63
CA ILE A 140 -15.55 -15.39 -15.27
C ILE A 140 -15.62 -15.77 -13.79
N ASP A 141 -15.90 -14.81 -12.91
CA ASP A 141 -16.00 -15.08 -11.47
C ASP A 141 -17.19 -15.95 -11.12
N THR A 142 -18.28 -15.92 -11.88
CA THR A 142 -19.47 -16.75 -11.64
C THR A 142 -19.41 -18.09 -12.35
N THR A 143 -19.05 -18.13 -13.62
CA THR A 143 -19.12 -19.32 -14.47
C THR A 143 -17.83 -20.11 -14.44
N SER A 144 -16.69 -19.47 -14.78
CA SER A 144 -15.39 -20.16 -14.80
C SER A 144 -14.94 -20.55 -13.40
N ARG A 145 -15.13 -19.68 -12.40
CA ARG A 145 -14.80 -20.00 -11.01
C ARG A 145 -15.57 -21.22 -10.51
N ARG A 146 -16.85 -21.33 -10.79
CA ARG A 146 -17.65 -22.49 -10.39
C ARG A 146 -17.08 -23.79 -10.95
N LYS A 147 -16.70 -23.78 -12.23
CA LYS A 147 -16.11 -24.93 -12.90
C LYS A 147 -14.73 -25.29 -12.35
N GLU A 148 -13.85 -24.32 -12.29
CA GLU A 148 -12.46 -24.53 -11.84
C GLU A 148 -12.36 -24.90 -10.34
N MET A 149 -13.29 -24.42 -9.52
CA MET A 149 -13.33 -24.70 -8.07
C MET A 149 -14.05 -26.01 -7.73
N THR A 150 -14.51 -26.81 -8.70
CA THR A 150 -15.30 -28.05 -8.44
C THR A 150 -14.51 -29.03 -7.56
N GLU A 151 -13.27 -29.34 -7.89
CA GLU A 151 -12.44 -30.26 -7.11
C GLU A 151 -12.20 -29.74 -5.69
N PHE A 152 -11.89 -28.44 -5.55
CA PHE A 152 -11.74 -27.81 -4.23
C PHE A 152 -13.02 -27.91 -3.41
N ASP A 153 -14.19 -27.60 -4.01
CA ASP A 153 -15.49 -27.65 -3.36
C ASP A 153 -15.87 -29.05 -2.88
N GLU A 154 -15.61 -30.06 -3.70
CA GLU A 154 -15.87 -31.46 -3.36
C GLU A 154 -14.96 -31.90 -2.19
N ASN A 155 -13.68 -31.56 -2.26
CA ASN A 155 -12.75 -31.84 -1.19
C ASN A 155 -13.12 -31.13 0.12
N VAL A 156 -13.56 -29.86 0.06
CA VAL A 156 -14.06 -29.13 1.22
C VAL A 156 -15.28 -29.81 1.84
N LYS A 157 -16.24 -30.28 1.04
CA LYS A 157 -17.45 -30.99 1.53
C LYS A 157 -17.08 -32.29 2.25
N ILE A 158 -16.11 -33.03 1.75
CA ILE A 158 -15.65 -34.28 2.35
C ILE A 158 -14.85 -34.03 3.63
N ILE A 159 -13.82 -33.16 3.54
CA ILE A 159 -12.88 -32.85 4.64
C ILE A 159 -13.60 -32.18 5.82
N PHE A 160 -14.44 -31.20 5.51
CA PHE A 160 -15.17 -30.39 6.48
C PHE A 160 -16.68 -30.71 6.49
N SER A 161 -17.00 -32.02 6.39
CA SER A 161 -18.37 -32.47 6.60
C SER A 161 -18.88 -32.05 7.99
N GLU A 162 -20.22 -31.98 8.15
CA GLU A 162 -20.82 -31.55 9.42
C GLU A 162 -20.29 -32.34 10.62
N LYS A 163 -20.17 -33.68 10.47
CA LYS A 163 -19.58 -34.56 11.48
C LYS A 163 -18.15 -34.18 11.86
N ASN A 164 -17.33 -33.77 10.88
CA ASN A 164 -15.95 -33.38 11.13
C ASN A 164 -15.88 -31.96 11.72
N LEU A 165 -16.76 -31.05 11.31
CA LEU A 165 -16.88 -29.71 11.89
C LEU A 165 -17.28 -29.77 13.36
N LEU A 166 -18.22 -30.61 13.75
CA LEU A 166 -18.60 -30.82 15.16
C LEU A 166 -17.43 -31.34 16.00
N LYS A 167 -16.61 -32.25 15.45
CA LYS A 167 -15.38 -32.71 16.14
C LYS A 167 -14.37 -31.58 16.31
N LEU A 168 -14.19 -30.74 15.30
CA LEU A 168 -13.30 -29.59 15.35
C LEU A 168 -13.82 -28.53 16.34
N GLU A 169 -15.13 -28.34 16.40
CA GLU A 169 -15.76 -27.43 17.36
C GLU A 169 -15.55 -27.91 18.80
N ALA A 170 -15.68 -29.20 19.06
CA ALA A 170 -15.42 -29.78 20.37
C ALA A 170 -13.95 -29.59 20.84
N ILE A 171 -12.99 -29.57 19.89
CA ILE A 171 -11.55 -29.46 20.20
C ILE A 171 -11.10 -28.00 20.27
N TYR A 172 -11.53 -27.16 19.33
CA TYR A 172 -11.03 -25.80 19.11
C TYR A 172 -12.00 -24.68 19.46
N GLY A 173 -13.27 -25.06 19.70
CA GLY A 173 -14.36 -24.13 20.02
C GLY A 173 -15.04 -23.51 18.78
N LYS A 174 -16.26 -23.02 19.00
CA LYS A 174 -17.15 -22.48 17.96
C LYS A 174 -16.51 -21.34 17.17
N LYS A 175 -15.86 -20.37 17.86
CA LYS A 175 -15.21 -19.23 17.20
C LYS A 175 -14.16 -19.66 16.17
N TRP A 176 -13.45 -20.74 16.43
CA TRP A 176 -12.45 -21.27 15.49
C TRP A 176 -13.14 -21.89 14.26
N VAL A 177 -14.21 -22.64 14.45
CA VAL A 177 -14.98 -23.24 13.34
C VAL A 177 -15.65 -22.16 12.48
N ASP A 178 -16.18 -21.11 13.10
CA ASP A 178 -16.78 -19.97 12.38
C ASP A 178 -15.70 -19.25 11.53
N ALA A 179 -14.50 -19.06 12.06
CA ALA A 179 -13.38 -18.49 11.31
C ALA A 179 -12.92 -19.37 10.15
N LEU A 180 -12.93 -20.70 10.33
CA LEU A 180 -12.65 -21.67 9.27
C LEU A 180 -13.71 -21.59 8.16
N LYS A 181 -15.00 -21.64 8.53
CA LYS A 181 -16.11 -21.52 7.57
C LYS A 181 -16.05 -20.21 6.78
N ASP A 182 -15.76 -19.08 7.44
CA ASP A 182 -15.59 -17.81 6.78
C ASP A 182 -14.41 -17.82 5.80
N SER A 183 -13.27 -18.39 6.19
CA SER A 183 -12.10 -18.53 5.31
C SER A 183 -12.40 -19.36 4.06
N LEU A 184 -13.04 -20.54 4.24
CA LEU A 184 -13.43 -21.41 3.14
C LEU A 184 -14.44 -20.73 2.20
N ARG A 185 -15.41 -19.98 2.76
CA ARG A 185 -16.37 -19.20 1.98
C ARG A 185 -15.65 -18.14 1.13
N ARG A 186 -14.71 -17.39 1.71
CA ARG A 186 -13.93 -16.39 0.98
C ARG A 186 -13.05 -17.00 -0.10
N MET A 187 -12.41 -18.14 0.17
CA MET A 187 -11.64 -18.89 -0.83
C MET A 187 -12.53 -19.30 -2.01
N LYS A 188 -13.72 -19.81 -1.74
CA LYS A 188 -14.68 -20.21 -2.77
C LYS A 188 -15.19 -19.04 -3.59
N SER A 189 -15.58 -17.93 -2.95
CA SER A 189 -16.10 -16.73 -3.63
C SER A 189 -15.03 -15.86 -4.29
N GLY A 190 -13.75 -16.01 -3.91
CA GLY A 190 -12.67 -15.13 -4.34
C GLY A 190 -12.75 -13.72 -3.74
N SER A 191 -13.68 -13.45 -2.82
CA SER A 191 -13.91 -12.14 -2.22
C SER A 191 -13.63 -12.13 -0.73
N ASN A 192 -12.89 -11.11 -0.28
CA ASN A 192 -12.68 -10.86 1.14
C ASN A 192 -13.72 -9.91 1.75
N ARG A 193 -14.71 -9.46 0.97
CA ARG A 193 -15.75 -8.56 1.46
C ARG A 193 -16.63 -9.28 2.49
N PRO A 194 -16.80 -8.71 3.70
CA PRO A 194 -17.71 -9.29 4.67
C PRO A 194 -19.15 -9.23 4.15
N VAL A 195 -19.91 -10.28 4.42
CA VAL A 195 -21.35 -10.29 4.11
C VAL A 195 -22.10 -9.91 5.38
N TYR A 196 -22.77 -8.78 5.33
CA TYR A 196 -23.64 -8.31 6.40
C TYR A 196 -25.10 -8.47 5.97
N GLN A 197 -25.91 -9.07 6.82
CA GLN A 197 -27.34 -9.24 6.61
C GLN A 197 -28.12 -8.31 7.57
N GLY A 198 -29.17 -7.66 7.07
CA GLY A 198 -30.05 -6.80 7.87
C GLY A 198 -29.98 -5.31 7.53
N GLY A 199 -30.78 -4.50 8.23
CA GLY A 199 -30.97 -3.07 7.92
C GLY A 199 -29.73 -2.15 8.05
N GLY A 200 -28.68 -2.61 8.72
CA GLY A 200 -27.40 -1.90 8.81
C GLY A 200 -26.41 -2.17 7.66
N SER A 201 -26.74 -3.09 6.75
CA SER A 201 -25.81 -3.53 5.69
C SER A 201 -25.38 -2.40 4.76
N ARG A 202 -26.27 -1.45 4.47
CA ARG A 202 -25.97 -0.28 3.63
C ARG A 202 -24.91 0.63 4.27
N ILE A 203 -25.04 0.97 5.54
CA ILE A 203 -24.09 1.85 6.26
C ILE A 203 -22.71 1.17 6.31
N VAL A 204 -22.68 -0.13 6.57
CA VAL A 204 -21.40 -0.88 6.61
C VAL A 204 -20.75 -0.93 5.24
N ASN A 205 -21.52 -1.11 4.16
CA ASN A 205 -20.99 -1.10 2.81
C ASN A 205 -20.47 0.30 2.42
N GLU A 206 -21.18 1.36 2.76
CA GLU A 206 -20.74 2.74 2.53
C GLU A 206 -19.44 3.05 3.31
N LEU A 207 -19.32 2.55 4.54
CA LEU A 207 -18.09 2.68 5.33
C LEU A 207 -16.93 1.88 4.73
N LEU A 208 -17.17 0.67 4.23
CA LEU A 208 -16.15 -0.10 3.51
C LEU A 208 -15.69 0.61 2.24
N ASP A 209 -16.61 1.16 1.46
CA ASP A 209 -16.29 1.93 0.25
C ASP A 209 -15.47 3.19 0.59
N TRP A 210 -15.83 3.88 1.68
CA TRP A 210 -15.06 5.02 2.18
C TRP A 210 -13.65 4.63 2.63
N LEU A 211 -13.50 3.49 3.31
CA LEU A 211 -12.19 2.96 3.72
C LEU A 211 -11.32 2.61 2.50
N ASN A 212 -11.89 1.94 1.50
CA ASN A 212 -11.19 1.60 0.26
C ASN A 212 -10.73 2.87 -0.48
N GLY A 213 -11.61 3.85 -0.61
CA GLY A 213 -11.29 5.15 -1.18
C GLY A 213 -10.21 5.90 -0.38
N SER A 214 -10.22 5.76 0.97
CA SER A 214 -9.21 6.36 1.83
C SER A 214 -7.81 5.78 1.58
N VAL A 215 -7.70 4.45 1.44
CA VAL A 215 -6.45 3.79 1.06
C VAL A 215 -5.99 4.25 -0.32
N GLY A 216 -6.91 4.32 -1.29
CA GLY A 216 -6.64 4.85 -2.63
C GLY A 216 -6.08 6.27 -2.60
N ALA A 217 -6.72 7.16 -1.85
CA ALA A 217 -6.26 8.54 -1.72
C ALA A 217 -4.89 8.68 -1.02
N ILE A 218 -4.59 7.82 -0.05
CA ILE A 218 -3.28 7.78 0.62
C ILE A 218 -2.19 7.30 -0.34
N MET A 219 -2.49 6.33 -1.19
CA MET A 219 -1.52 5.73 -2.11
C MET A 219 -1.45 6.43 -3.47
N PHE A 220 -2.32 7.42 -3.73
CA PHE A 220 -2.42 8.10 -5.01
C PHE A 220 -1.08 8.67 -5.47
N VAL A 221 -0.58 8.17 -6.62
CA VAL A 221 0.70 8.55 -7.23
C VAL A 221 1.86 8.58 -6.21
N ASN A 222 1.91 7.61 -5.30
CA ASN A 222 2.93 7.53 -4.27
C ASN A 222 4.20 6.84 -4.81
N MET A 223 5.04 7.58 -5.54
CA MET A 223 6.28 7.07 -6.13
C MET A 223 7.27 6.59 -5.06
N ARG A 224 7.33 7.27 -3.91
CA ARG A 224 8.19 6.86 -2.80
C ARG A 224 7.85 5.47 -2.29
N SER A 225 6.55 5.20 -2.06
CA SER A 225 6.11 3.85 -1.68
C SER A 225 6.41 2.82 -2.77
N GLY A 226 6.27 3.19 -4.04
CA GLY A 226 6.65 2.33 -5.16
C GLY A 226 8.14 1.96 -5.13
N LEU A 227 9.04 2.92 -4.94
CA LEU A 227 10.48 2.65 -4.83
C LEU A 227 10.80 1.76 -3.62
N LEU A 228 10.18 2.01 -2.47
CA LEU A 228 10.37 1.17 -1.28
C LEU A 228 9.84 -0.27 -1.51
N GLN A 229 8.87 -0.43 -2.40
CA GLN A 229 8.37 -1.75 -2.78
C GLN A 229 9.46 -2.60 -3.47
N LEU A 230 10.37 -1.98 -4.24
CA LEU A 230 11.49 -2.71 -4.87
C LEU A 230 12.38 -3.45 -3.86
N ILE A 231 12.51 -2.91 -2.64
CA ILE A 231 13.31 -3.55 -1.59
C ILE A 231 12.70 -4.91 -1.18
N SER A 232 11.41 -5.12 -1.42
CA SER A 232 10.73 -6.35 -1.06
C SER A 232 11.19 -7.59 -1.87
N ASN A 233 12.04 -7.41 -2.88
CA ASN A 233 12.65 -8.53 -3.62
C ASN A 233 13.46 -9.45 -2.71
N ILE A 234 14.00 -8.94 -1.59
CA ILE A 234 14.71 -9.75 -0.57
C ILE A 234 13.82 -10.81 0.09
N ASN A 235 12.50 -10.68 -0.02
CA ASN A 235 11.56 -11.61 0.57
C ASN A 235 11.60 -13.01 -0.05
N PHE A 236 12.19 -13.16 -1.23
CA PHE A 236 12.38 -14.44 -1.92
C PHE A 236 13.64 -15.19 -1.47
N ILE A 237 14.49 -14.55 -0.65
CA ILE A 237 15.69 -15.19 -0.08
C ILE A 237 15.29 -16.08 1.09
N ASN A 238 16.06 -17.15 1.31
CA ASN A 238 15.89 -18.11 2.39
C ASN A 238 14.64 -19.00 2.28
N TRP A 239 14.29 -19.32 1.03
CA TRP A 239 13.23 -20.29 0.71
C TRP A 239 13.78 -21.52 0.03
N GLY A 240 13.61 -22.69 0.64
CA GLY A 240 13.98 -23.95 0.04
C GLY A 240 15.38 -23.94 -0.59
N ASP A 241 15.42 -24.00 -1.90
CA ASP A 241 16.65 -24.06 -2.69
C ASP A 241 17.29 -22.66 -2.96
N ASN A 242 16.70 -21.56 -2.41
CA ASN A 242 17.12 -20.18 -2.68
C ASN A 242 17.70 -19.47 -1.45
N ASN A 243 18.83 -19.97 -0.90
CA ASN A 243 19.56 -19.24 0.14
C ASN A 243 20.32 -18.03 -0.44
N ILE A 244 20.90 -17.19 0.41
CA ILE A 244 21.61 -15.95 0.00
C ILE A 244 22.68 -16.23 -1.06
N TYR A 245 23.48 -17.29 -0.90
CA TYR A 245 24.54 -17.66 -1.84
C TYR A 245 23.97 -18.09 -3.20
N GLN A 246 22.95 -18.94 -3.18
CA GLN A 246 22.28 -19.39 -4.41
C GLN A 246 21.55 -18.24 -5.12
N ALA A 247 20.91 -17.36 -4.36
CA ALA A 247 20.28 -16.17 -4.90
C ALA A 247 21.29 -15.25 -5.61
N ALA A 248 22.45 -15.00 -4.98
CA ALA A 248 23.53 -14.21 -5.57
C ALA A 248 24.07 -14.86 -6.85
N LYS A 249 24.26 -16.18 -6.86
CA LYS A 249 24.71 -16.91 -8.06
C LYS A 249 23.68 -16.86 -9.19
N ALA A 250 22.40 -17.02 -8.88
CA ALA A 250 21.33 -16.91 -9.87
C ALA A 250 21.24 -15.49 -10.44
N PHE A 251 21.37 -14.47 -9.59
CA PHE A 251 21.39 -13.06 -10.02
C PHE A 251 22.53 -12.75 -11.01
N ALA A 252 23.69 -13.35 -10.82
CA ALA A 252 24.86 -13.19 -11.70
C ALA A 252 24.80 -14.05 -12.97
N SER A 253 23.77 -14.89 -13.15
CA SER A 253 23.65 -15.78 -14.32
C SER A 253 23.07 -15.05 -15.55
N GLU A 254 23.41 -15.51 -16.73
CA GLU A 254 22.86 -15.00 -17.98
C GLU A 254 21.34 -15.20 -18.11
N GLU A 255 20.80 -16.22 -17.44
CA GLU A 255 19.37 -16.53 -17.43
C GLU A 255 18.54 -15.56 -16.59
N TYR A 256 19.17 -14.74 -15.74
CA TYR A 256 18.43 -13.93 -14.75
C TYR A 256 17.46 -12.95 -15.41
N TRP A 257 17.95 -12.08 -16.27
CA TRP A 257 17.10 -11.07 -16.90
C TRP A 257 16.03 -11.64 -17.83
N PRO A 258 16.32 -12.66 -18.68
CA PRO A 258 15.28 -13.36 -19.41
C PRO A 258 14.20 -13.96 -18.49
N THR A 259 14.58 -14.51 -17.34
CA THR A 259 13.64 -15.03 -16.34
C THR A 259 12.82 -13.92 -15.69
N VAL A 260 13.42 -12.79 -15.35
CA VAL A 260 12.69 -11.60 -14.85
C VAL A 260 11.60 -11.20 -15.85
N LEU A 261 11.93 -11.10 -17.13
CA LEU A 261 10.96 -10.75 -18.18
C LEU A 261 9.88 -11.82 -18.36
N LYS A 262 10.24 -13.11 -18.29
CA LYS A 262 9.28 -14.23 -18.31
C LYS A 262 8.28 -14.13 -17.18
N LEU A 263 8.74 -13.91 -15.95
CA LEU A 263 7.87 -13.77 -14.79
C LEU A 263 7.04 -12.48 -14.85
N MET A 264 7.64 -11.37 -15.25
CA MET A 264 6.95 -10.08 -15.40
C MET A 264 5.76 -10.16 -16.37
N ASN A 265 5.89 -10.97 -17.43
CA ASN A 265 4.85 -11.18 -18.45
C ASN A 265 3.95 -12.38 -18.17
N SER A 266 4.11 -13.05 -17.03
CA SER A 266 3.20 -14.13 -16.63
C SER A 266 1.81 -13.59 -16.33
N ASP A 267 0.77 -14.43 -16.58
CA ASP A 267 -0.63 -14.10 -16.28
C ASP A 267 -0.81 -13.63 -14.83
N TYR A 268 -0.06 -14.21 -13.91
CA TYR A 268 -0.06 -13.83 -12.50
C TYR A 268 0.33 -12.35 -12.30
N LEU A 269 1.49 -11.92 -12.81
CA LEU A 269 1.96 -10.55 -12.62
C LEU A 269 1.24 -9.54 -13.52
N VAL A 270 0.78 -9.95 -14.68
CA VAL A 270 -0.10 -9.13 -15.54
C VAL A 270 -1.40 -8.82 -14.78
N ASN A 271 -2.08 -9.83 -14.26
CA ASN A 271 -3.31 -9.65 -13.50
C ASN A 271 -3.10 -8.81 -12.23
N ARG A 272 -1.95 -8.97 -11.59
CA ARG A 272 -1.57 -8.20 -10.41
C ARG A 272 -1.35 -6.71 -10.74
N ARG A 273 -0.82 -6.38 -11.91
CA ARG A 273 -0.69 -4.99 -12.40
C ARG A 273 -2.02 -4.39 -12.85
N ASP A 274 -2.87 -5.20 -13.48
CA ASP A 274 -4.11 -4.72 -14.08
C ASP A 274 -5.27 -4.54 -13.09
N GLY A 275 -5.00 -4.73 -11.83
CA GLY A 275 -6.04 -4.45 -10.93
C GLY A 275 -6.05 -5.12 -9.63
N LEU A 276 -4.87 -5.46 -9.12
CA LEU A 276 -5.05 -6.06 -8.33
C LEU A 276 -4.55 -6.58 -7.31
N LYS A 277 -4.36 -6.54 -6.46
CA LYS A 277 -4.30 -7.52 -5.41
C LYS A 277 -3.09 -7.41 -4.52
N ILE A 278 -2.60 -6.17 -4.33
CA ILE A 278 -1.58 -5.89 -3.32
C ILE A 278 -2.20 -5.99 -1.93
N ASN A 279 -3.42 -5.45 -1.73
CA ASN A 279 -4.15 -5.60 -0.48
C ASN A 279 -5.67 -5.67 -0.71
N VAL A 280 -6.41 -6.03 0.35
CA VAL A 280 -7.87 -6.22 0.27
C VAL A 280 -8.59 -4.95 -0.19
N ASN A 281 -8.17 -3.79 0.33
CA ASN A 281 -8.83 -2.52 0.02
C ASN A 281 -8.58 -2.10 -1.44
N GLU A 282 -7.36 -2.30 -1.94
CA GLU A 282 -7.01 -2.02 -3.32
C GLU A 282 -7.76 -2.93 -4.31
N ALA A 283 -7.86 -4.22 -4.01
CA ALA A 283 -8.59 -5.15 -4.85
C ALA A 283 -10.08 -4.77 -4.98
N GLU A 284 -10.70 -4.31 -3.90
CA GLU A 284 -12.09 -3.82 -3.94
C GLU A 284 -12.21 -2.48 -4.66
N LEU A 285 -11.24 -1.57 -4.50
CA LEU A 285 -11.18 -0.31 -5.24
C LEU A 285 -11.06 -0.55 -6.75
N ALA A 286 -10.18 -1.47 -7.16
CA ALA A 286 -10.01 -1.82 -8.55
C ALA A 286 -11.27 -2.47 -9.16
N ASN A 287 -12.03 -3.24 -8.39
CA ASN A 287 -13.31 -3.75 -8.81
C ASN A 287 -14.35 -2.62 -8.93
N ALA A 288 -14.44 -1.72 -7.94
CA ALA A 288 -15.33 -0.57 -7.98
C ALA A 288 -14.99 0.42 -9.12
N ALA A 289 -13.73 0.49 -9.55
CA ALA A 289 -13.30 1.31 -10.69
C ALA A 289 -13.88 0.85 -12.03
N LYS A 290 -14.37 -0.38 -12.10
CA LYS A 290 -15.06 -0.94 -13.28
C LYS A 290 -16.54 -0.57 -13.33
N ASP A 291 -17.09 -0.10 -12.20
CA ASP A 291 -18.47 0.32 -12.12
C ASP A 291 -18.68 1.70 -12.77
N GLY A 292 -19.90 2.01 -13.19
CA GLY A 292 -20.27 3.28 -13.76
C GLY A 292 -20.61 4.36 -12.70
N GLY A 293 -20.89 5.57 -13.15
CA GLY A 293 -21.32 6.68 -12.30
C GLY A 293 -20.18 7.41 -11.57
N MET A 294 -20.54 8.38 -10.70
CA MET A 294 -19.57 9.24 -10.02
C MET A 294 -18.67 8.46 -9.05
N LYS A 295 -19.21 7.46 -8.34
CA LYS A 295 -18.42 6.61 -7.44
C LYS A 295 -17.40 5.78 -8.24
N GLY A 296 -17.79 5.21 -9.37
CA GLY A 296 -16.89 4.48 -10.28
C GLY A 296 -15.83 5.41 -10.89
N ALA A 297 -16.18 6.66 -11.26
CA ALA A 297 -15.22 7.63 -11.76
C ALA A 297 -14.15 7.99 -10.72
N ILE A 298 -14.54 8.21 -9.46
CA ILE A 298 -13.58 8.45 -8.37
C ILE A 298 -12.74 7.20 -8.12
N ALA A 299 -13.36 6.03 -8.06
CA ALA A 299 -12.65 4.76 -7.89
C ALA A 299 -11.66 4.51 -9.03
N TYR A 300 -12.03 4.81 -10.28
CA TYR A 300 -11.15 4.73 -11.44
C TYR A 300 -9.94 5.67 -11.33
N LEU A 301 -10.17 6.93 -10.93
CA LEU A 301 -9.08 7.89 -10.71
C LEU A 301 -8.10 7.38 -9.64
N LEU A 302 -8.60 6.89 -8.52
CA LEU A 302 -7.80 6.35 -7.44
C LEU A 302 -7.07 5.06 -7.87
N ASP A 303 -7.72 4.19 -8.62
CA ASP A 303 -7.13 2.99 -9.19
C ASP A 303 -5.95 3.31 -10.11
N LYS A 304 -6.09 4.30 -11.00
CA LYS A 304 -4.98 4.78 -11.84
C LYS A 304 -3.83 5.35 -11.04
N GLY A 305 -4.09 5.92 -9.87
CA GLY A 305 -3.05 6.38 -8.95
C GLY A 305 -2.17 5.27 -8.38
N PHE A 306 -2.61 4.00 -8.41
CA PHE A 306 -1.81 2.85 -8.00
C PHE A 306 -0.85 2.31 -9.07
N ILE A 307 -0.94 2.74 -10.32
CA ILE A 307 -0.16 2.17 -11.45
C ILE A 307 1.33 2.07 -11.11
N ILE A 308 1.92 3.12 -10.56
CA ILE A 308 3.35 3.14 -10.22
C ILE A 308 3.66 2.07 -9.16
N THR A 309 2.87 2.02 -8.11
CA THR A 309 3.03 1.03 -7.04
C THR A 309 2.91 -0.40 -7.58
N ARG A 310 1.97 -0.66 -8.47
CA ARG A 310 1.77 -1.98 -9.10
C ARG A 310 2.92 -2.40 -9.99
N ILE A 311 3.46 -1.47 -10.78
CA ILE A 311 4.63 -1.73 -11.63
C ILE A 311 5.84 -2.06 -10.75
N MET A 312 6.08 -1.28 -9.70
CA MET A 312 7.21 -1.49 -8.79
C MET A 312 7.05 -2.76 -7.96
N ASP A 313 5.84 -3.09 -7.50
CA ASP A 313 5.52 -4.35 -6.84
C ASP A 313 5.79 -5.55 -7.76
N SER A 314 5.30 -5.52 -9.00
CA SER A 314 5.54 -6.58 -9.98
C SER A 314 7.02 -6.72 -10.34
N LEU A 315 7.75 -5.61 -10.41
CA LEU A 315 9.18 -5.61 -10.64
C LEU A 315 9.94 -6.22 -9.46
N ALA A 316 9.56 -5.89 -8.22
CA ALA A 316 10.14 -6.50 -7.03
C ALA A 316 9.88 -8.01 -6.97
N ILE A 317 8.67 -8.44 -7.30
CA ILE A 317 8.30 -9.86 -7.33
C ILE A 317 9.05 -10.58 -8.43
N SER A 318 9.15 -10.02 -9.63
CA SER A 318 9.84 -10.67 -10.74
C SER A 318 11.36 -10.74 -10.53
N THR A 319 11.98 -9.69 -9.99
CA THR A 319 13.43 -9.66 -9.73
C THR A 319 13.83 -10.59 -8.59
N GLY A 320 13.13 -10.56 -7.45
CA GLY A 320 13.38 -11.51 -6.35
C GLY A 320 12.99 -12.94 -6.72
N GLY A 321 11.84 -13.08 -7.36
CA GLY A 321 11.29 -14.36 -7.79
C GLY A 321 12.11 -15.07 -8.86
N ALA A 322 12.81 -14.33 -9.73
CA ALA A 322 13.70 -14.94 -10.74
C ALA A 322 14.81 -15.75 -10.11
N THR A 323 15.43 -15.26 -9.04
CA THR A 323 16.47 -16.04 -8.32
C THR A 323 15.90 -17.32 -7.75
N PHE A 324 14.71 -17.24 -7.15
CA PHE A 324 14.03 -18.41 -6.61
C PHE A 324 13.64 -19.41 -7.71
N TYR A 325 13.02 -18.93 -8.80
CA TYR A 325 12.57 -19.75 -9.92
C TYR A 325 13.73 -20.53 -10.56
N ILE A 326 14.86 -19.86 -10.84
CA ILE A 326 16.05 -20.49 -11.44
C ILE A 326 16.58 -21.58 -10.52
N ASN A 327 16.77 -21.27 -9.22
CA ASN A 327 17.33 -22.24 -8.27
C ASN A 327 16.38 -23.41 -8.05
N ARG A 328 15.07 -23.15 -7.96
CA ARG A 328 14.06 -24.18 -7.77
C ARG A 328 13.95 -25.11 -8.96
N ARG A 329 13.88 -24.57 -10.18
CA ARG A 329 13.91 -25.37 -11.42
C ARG A 329 15.13 -26.26 -11.48
N ASN A 330 16.32 -25.69 -11.24
CA ASN A 330 17.58 -26.43 -11.30
C ASN A 330 17.68 -27.53 -10.22
N ALA A 331 17.07 -27.32 -9.07
CA ALA A 331 16.97 -28.33 -8.02
C ALA A 331 15.99 -29.45 -8.40
N LEU A 332 14.86 -29.13 -9.02
CA LEU A 332 13.86 -30.10 -9.46
C LEU A 332 14.42 -31.04 -10.53
N LEU A 333 15.16 -30.50 -11.50
CA LEU A 333 15.81 -31.31 -12.55
C LEU A 333 16.76 -32.40 -12.01
N LYS A 334 17.25 -32.21 -10.77
CA LYS A 334 18.12 -33.18 -10.09
C LYS A 334 17.33 -34.18 -9.24
N ARG A 335 16.02 -33.97 -9.04
CA ARG A 335 15.16 -34.81 -8.17
C ARG A 335 14.24 -35.69 -9.01
N GLN A 336 13.70 -36.72 -8.34
CA GLN A 336 12.63 -37.54 -8.92
C GLN A 336 11.27 -36.84 -8.69
N ASN A 337 10.44 -36.84 -9.70
CA ASN A 337 9.05 -36.41 -9.61
C ASN A 337 8.27 -37.44 -8.78
N PRO A 338 7.66 -37.02 -7.63
CA PRO A 338 6.92 -37.96 -6.77
C PRO A 338 5.72 -38.62 -7.41
N GLU A 339 5.16 -38.00 -8.45
CA GLU A 339 3.95 -38.49 -9.15
C GLU A 339 4.29 -39.58 -10.17
N THR A 340 5.41 -39.43 -10.87
CA THR A 340 5.82 -40.32 -11.97
C THR A 340 6.94 -41.29 -11.57
N GLY A 341 7.64 -41.05 -10.46
CA GLY A 341 8.82 -41.78 -10.02
C GLY A 341 10.06 -41.59 -10.93
N LYS A 342 9.96 -40.78 -12.01
CA LYS A 342 11.04 -40.48 -12.93
C LYS A 342 11.68 -39.13 -12.61
N LYS A 343 12.83 -38.82 -13.19
CA LYS A 343 13.40 -37.45 -13.10
C LYS A 343 12.45 -36.46 -13.76
N TYR A 344 12.36 -35.26 -13.18
CA TYR A 344 11.61 -34.19 -13.80
C TYR A 344 12.13 -33.88 -15.21
N THR A 345 11.25 -33.78 -16.15
CA THR A 345 11.54 -33.15 -17.46
C THR A 345 11.71 -31.64 -17.30
N GLN A 346 12.28 -30.98 -18.31
CA GLN A 346 12.44 -29.53 -18.29
C GLN A 346 11.09 -28.80 -18.11
N ALA A 347 10.08 -29.23 -18.87
CA ALA A 347 8.74 -28.64 -18.80
C ALA A 347 8.06 -28.85 -17.43
N GLU A 348 8.15 -30.04 -16.86
CA GLU A 348 7.60 -30.33 -15.54
C GLU A 348 8.32 -29.52 -14.44
N ALA A 349 9.66 -29.42 -14.53
CA ALA A 349 10.45 -28.65 -13.58
C ALA A 349 10.13 -27.14 -13.65
N GLU A 350 9.92 -26.60 -14.87
CA GLU A 350 9.53 -25.21 -15.08
C GLU A 350 8.12 -24.93 -14.55
N ALA A 351 7.17 -25.81 -14.82
CA ALA A 351 5.79 -25.67 -14.34
C ALA A 351 5.76 -25.72 -12.81
N GLN A 352 6.41 -26.71 -12.20
CA GLN A 352 6.44 -26.82 -10.73
C GLN A 352 7.21 -25.66 -10.09
N ALA A 353 8.30 -25.19 -10.68
CA ALA A 353 9.02 -24.03 -10.18
C ALA A 353 8.17 -22.73 -10.28
N PHE A 354 7.30 -22.61 -11.27
CA PHE A 354 6.37 -21.50 -11.38
C PHE A 354 5.27 -21.57 -10.32
N ASP A 355 4.71 -22.76 -10.07
CA ASP A 355 3.71 -22.97 -9.02
C ASP A 355 4.27 -22.63 -7.64
N ASP A 356 5.49 -23.09 -7.37
CA ASP A 356 6.19 -22.79 -6.12
C ASP A 356 6.53 -21.28 -6.00
N PHE A 357 6.93 -20.63 -7.10
CA PHE A 357 7.13 -19.18 -7.16
C PHE A 357 5.84 -18.41 -6.86
N TYR A 358 4.73 -18.79 -7.50
CA TYR A 358 3.42 -18.19 -7.23
C TYR A 358 3.02 -18.31 -5.75
N ALA A 359 3.14 -19.51 -5.20
CA ALA A 359 2.80 -19.76 -3.79
C ALA A 359 3.64 -18.91 -2.84
N ILE A 360 4.95 -18.76 -3.11
CA ILE A 360 5.86 -17.95 -2.30
C ILE A 360 5.61 -16.46 -2.49
N ALA A 361 5.36 -16.00 -3.71
CA ALA A 361 5.01 -14.61 -3.98
C ALA A 361 3.77 -14.18 -3.20
N GLU A 362 2.70 -14.99 -3.23
CA GLU A 362 1.49 -14.74 -2.44
C GLU A 362 1.70 -14.87 -0.91
N GLU A 363 2.75 -15.54 -0.48
CA GLU A 363 3.07 -15.74 0.93
C GLU A 363 4.03 -14.69 1.48
N THR A 364 4.85 -14.08 0.65
CA THR A 364 5.91 -13.14 1.07
C THR A 364 5.60 -11.69 0.73
N GLN A 365 4.78 -11.45 -0.28
CA GLN A 365 4.36 -10.12 -0.70
C GLN A 365 2.97 -9.78 -0.17
N GLN A 366 2.57 -8.53 -0.30
CA GLN A 366 1.19 -8.16 0.00
C GLN A 366 0.25 -8.93 -0.92
N SER A 367 -0.73 -9.61 -0.33
CA SER A 367 -1.70 -10.41 -1.07
C SER A 367 -3.10 -10.11 -0.59
N SER A 368 -4.03 -10.07 -1.52
CA SER A 368 -5.47 -10.06 -1.24
C SER A 368 -6.11 -11.44 -1.40
N ASN A 369 -5.32 -12.47 -1.70
CA ASN A 369 -5.84 -13.83 -1.85
C ASN A 369 -6.53 -14.28 -0.56
N PRO A 370 -7.79 -14.75 -0.60
CA PRO A 370 -8.55 -15.16 0.58
C PRO A 370 -7.85 -16.20 1.45
N SER A 371 -7.02 -17.07 0.86
CA SER A 371 -6.24 -18.07 1.60
C SER A 371 -5.15 -17.45 2.47
N LYS A 372 -4.75 -16.22 2.21
CA LYS A 372 -3.69 -15.50 2.92
C LYS A 372 -4.22 -14.42 3.87
N ILE A 373 -5.50 -14.12 3.82
CA ILE A 373 -6.17 -13.10 4.65
C ILE A 373 -6.91 -13.77 5.81
N SER A 374 -6.58 -13.40 7.04
CA SER A 374 -7.32 -13.87 8.23
C SER A 374 -8.71 -13.24 8.30
N GLN A 375 -9.64 -13.88 9.03
CA GLN A 375 -10.95 -13.29 9.32
C GLN A 375 -10.83 -11.92 10.00
N GLN A 376 -9.86 -11.77 10.90
CA GLN A 376 -9.58 -10.50 11.56
C GLN A 376 -9.22 -9.39 10.57
N GLN A 377 -8.36 -9.66 9.59
CA GLN A 377 -7.98 -8.69 8.56
C GLN A 377 -9.14 -8.38 7.59
N ALA A 378 -9.98 -9.37 7.28
CA ALA A 378 -11.13 -9.20 6.40
C ALA A 378 -12.28 -8.42 7.06
N SER A 379 -12.37 -8.42 8.41
CA SER A 379 -13.41 -7.71 9.15
C SER A 379 -13.32 -6.18 8.98
N LEU A 380 -14.42 -5.47 9.20
CA LEU A 380 -14.45 -4.01 9.14
C LEU A 380 -13.41 -3.37 10.08
N ALA A 381 -13.36 -3.81 11.35
CA ALA A 381 -12.38 -3.33 12.31
C ALA A 381 -10.94 -3.65 11.88
N GLY A 382 -10.71 -4.83 11.28
CA GLY A 382 -9.41 -5.20 10.74
C GLY A 382 -8.96 -4.32 9.60
N ARG A 383 -9.86 -3.93 8.72
CA ARG A 383 -9.54 -3.00 7.62
C ARG A 383 -9.20 -1.60 8.09
N VAL A 384 -9.78 -1.16 9.21
CA VAL A 384 -9.45 0.13 9.83
C VAL A 384 -8.07 0.07 10.52
N ILE A 385 -7.84 -0.93 11.37
CA ILE A 385 -6.67 -1.01 12.26
C ILE A 385 -5.46 -1.63 11.56
N LEU A 386 -5.68 -2.69 10.77
CA LEU A 386 -4.61 -3.49 10.16
C LEU A 386 -4.36 -3.14 8.68
N SER A 387 -4.85 -1.98 8.20
CA SER A 387 -4.51 -1.48 6.87
C SER A 387 -2.99 -1.44 6.71
N PHE A 388 -2.50 -1.91 5.55
CA PHE A 388 -1.08 -2.01 5.21
C PHE A 388 -0.23 -3.01 6.04
N GLN A 389 -0.83 -3.79 6.96
CA GLN A 389 -0.12 -4.73 7.82
C GLN A 389 -0.11 -6.19 7.29
N ASN A 390 -0.57 -6.42 6.07
CA ASN A 390 -0.68 -7.77 5.51
C ASN A 390 0.64 -8.54 5.53
N VAL A 391 1.72 -7.92 5.06
CA VAL A 391 3.07 -8.55 4.99
C VAL A 391 3.58 -8.87 6.39
N THR A 392 3.47 -7.92 7.32
CA THR A 392 3.90 -8.10 8.71
C THR A 392 3.15 -9.24 9.40
N MET A 393 1.83 -9.34 9.19
CA MET A 393 1.03 -10.44 9.72
C MET A 393 1.37 -11.78 9.07
N GLN A 394 1.75 -11.79 7.80
CA GLN A 394 2.22 -13.00 7.11
C GLN A 394 3.56 -13.47 7.68
N TYR A 395 4.52 -12.58 7.89
CA TYR A 395 5.80 -12.91 8.51
C TYR A 395 5.66 -13.47 9.92
N ASN A 396 4.82 -12.86 10.74
CA ASN A 396 4.54 -13.39 12.07
C ASN A 396 3.92 -14.79 12.05
N ARG A 397 3.05 -15.08 11.06
CA ARG A 397 2.53 -16.44 10.87
C ARG A 397 3.64 -17.44 10.52
N LYS A 398 4.61 -17.03 9.70
CA LYS A 398 5.78 -17.86 9.36
C LYS A 398 6.66 -18.09 10.55
N VAL A 399 7.00 -17.06 11.29
CA VAL A 399 7.78 -17.17 12.53
C VAL A 399 7.07 -18.10 13.51
N LYS A 400 5.77 -17.91 13.76
CA LYS A 400 4.97 -18.82 14.62
C LYS A 400 4.96 -20.25 14.10
N LYS A 401 4.84 -20.45 12.77
CA LYS A 401 4.92 -21.79 12.16
C LYS A 401 6.28 -22.43 12.39
N SER A 402 7.36 -21.70 12.17
CA SER A 402 8.73 -22.17 12.35
C SER A 402 9.03 -22.51 13.82
N ILE A 403 8.60 -21.66 14.76
CA ILE A 403 8.69 -21.95 16.21
C ILE A 403 7.92 -23.23 16.56
N ARG A 404 6.69 -23.36 16.07
CA ARG A 404 5.86 -24.55 16.29
C ARG A 404 6.48 -25.81 15.69
N ASN A 405 7.09 -25.71 14.50
CA ASN A 405 7.78 -26.82 13.87
C ASN A 405 9.00 -27.27 14.67
N LEU A 406 9.81 -26.33 15.16
CA LEU A 406 10.93 -26.61 16.06
C LEU A 406 10.46 -27.29 17.36
N TYR A 407 9.48 -26.67 18.04
CA TYR A 407 8.96 -27.21 19.30
C TYR A 407 8.39 -28.63 19.14
N ASN A 408 7.63 -28.87 18.09
CA ASN A 408 7.01 -30.16 17.81
C ASN A 408 7.91 -31.12 17.00
N ARG A 409 9.16 -30.76 16.73
CA ARG A 409 10.10 -31.51 15.89
C ARG A 409 9.50 -31.97 14.55
N ARG A 410 8.80 -31.05 13.88
CA ARG A 410 8.19 -31.30 12.56
C ARG A 410 9.23 -31.13 11.47
N LYS A 411 9.29 -32.11 10.58
CA LYS A 411 10.16 -32.05 9.39
C LYS A 411 9.47 -31.28 8.27
N ASN A 412 10.21 -30.43 7.58
CA ASN A 412 9.78 -29.90 6.30
C ASN A 412 9.85 -31.00 5.22
N PRO A 413 8.94 -31.02 4.25
CA PRO A 413 8.94 -32.03 3.20
C PRO A 413 10.30 -32.14 2.49
N GLY A 414 10.79 -33.36 2.31
CA GLY A 414 12.06 -33.62 1.62
C GLY A 414 13.34 -33.30 2.40
N MET A 415 13.26 -32.91 3.68
CA MET A 415 14.43 -32.58 4.53
C MET A 415 14.65 -33.60 5.64
N THR A 416 15.89 -33.73 6.09
CA THR A 416 16.24 -34.39 7.35
C THR A 416 15.78 -33.55 8.55
N GLN A 417 15.73 -34.12 9.76
CA GLN A 417 15.34 -33.33 10.95
C GLN A 417 16.29 -32.16 11.18
N ARG A 418 17.58 -32.37 11.04
CA ARG A 418 18.60 -31.32 11.23
C ARG A 418 18.43 -30.19 10.20
N GLU A 419 18.24 -30.52 8.93
CA GLU A 419 18.00 -29.53 7.87
C GLU A 419 16.73 -28.76 8.12
N SER A 420 15.65 -29.42 8.55
CA SER A 420 14.38 -28.81 8.88
C SER A 420 14.50 -27.85 10.07
N ASP A 421 15.19 -28.26 11.12
CA ASP A 421 15.43 -27.44 12.31
C ASP A 421 16.29 -26.22 11.96
N MET A 422 17.34 -26.39 11.15
CA MET A 422 18.16 -25.28 10.64
C MET A 422 17.36 -24.33 9.76
N SER A 423 16.52 -24.85 8.87
CA SER A 423 15.64 -24.04 8.03
C SER A 423 14.63 -23.22 8.86
N ASN A 424 13.98 -23.86 9.84
CA ASN A 424 13.04 -23.16 10.72
C ASN A 424 13.73 -22.10 11.59
N LEU A 425 14.92 -22.38 12.13
CA LEU A 425 15.71 -21.43 12.89
C LEU A 425 16.14 -20.24 11.99
N SER A 426 16.63 -20.54 10.80
CA SER A 426 16.99 -19.52 9.80
C SER A 426 15.83 -18.63 9.44
N GLN A 427 14.62 -19.18 9.24
CA GLN A 427 13.42 -18.39 8.98
C GLN A 427 13.05 -17.48 10.15
N ILE A 428 13.14 -17.97 11.39
CA ILE A 428 12.88 -17.14 12.58
C ILE A 428 13.85 -15.96 12.60
N ILE A 429 15.15 -16.21 12.52
CA ILE A 429 16.18 -15.16 12.56
C ILE A 429 16.02 -14.20 11.39
N TYR A 430 15.74 -14.71 10.19
CA TYR A 430 15.58 -13.89 9.00
C TYR A 430 14.40 -12.92 9.13
N TYR A 431 13.20 -13.42 9.43
CA TYR A 431 11.99 -12.58 9.47
C TYR A 431 11.86 -11.72 10.73
N THR A 432 12.50 -12.08 11.84
CA THR A 432 12.48 -11.24 13.06
C THR A 432 13.58 -10.20 13.08
N THR A 433 14.73 -10.46 12.46
CA THR A 433 15.93 -9.63 12.62
C THR A 433 16.54 -9.23 11.28
N ILE A 434 17.05 -10.19 10.51
CA ILE A 434 17.89 -9.90 9.33
C ILE A 434 17.12 -9.11 8.29
N GLN A 435 15.92 -9.54 7.94
CA GLN A 435 15.10 -8.86 6.95
C GLN A 435 14.76 -7.43 7.35
N ASN A 436 14.38 -7.22 8.62
CA ASN A 436 14.08 -5.88 9.13
C ASN A 436 15.32 -4.98 9.08
N VAL A 437 16.49 -5.49 9.48
CA VAL A 437 17.76 -4.75 9.39
C VAL A 437 18.09 -4.42 7.94
N ILE A 438 18.01 -5.39 7.03
CA ILE A 438 18.29 -5.16 5.60
C ILE A 438 17.30 -4.13 5.02
N PHE A 439 16.00 -4.29 5.31
CA PHE A 439 14.97 -3.38 4.81
C PHE A 439 15.21 -1.95 5.28
N HIS A 440 15.46 -1.76 6.58
CA HIS A 440 15.74 -0.44 7.13
C HIS A 440 17.09 0.11 6.67
N SER A 441 18.12 -0.71 6.52
CA SER A 441 19.42 -0.29 6.01
C SER A 441 19.34 0.14 4.55
N LEU A 442 18.64 -0.63 3.69
CA LEU A 442 18.42 -0.26 2.28
C LEU A 442 17.55 0.99 2.17
N GLN A 443 16.52 1.13 3.00
CA GLN A 443 15.74 2.34 3.07
C GLN A 443 16.59 3.55 3.43
N GLN A 444 17.50 3.41 4.41
CA GLN A 444 18.41 4.47 4.83
C GLN A 444 19.47 4.77 3.80
N THR A 445 20.04 3.75 3.16
CA THR A 445 21.00 3.97 2.05
C THR A 445 20.31 4.75 0.92
N LEU A 446 19.07 4.42 0.60
CA LEU A 446 18.29 5.20 -0.37
C LEU A 446 18.09 6.66 0.09
N PHE A 447 17.85 6.87 1.38
CA PHE A 447 17.76 8.21 1.95
C PHE A 447 19.12 8.92 1.96
N ALA A 448 20.19 8.27 2.40
CA ALA A 448 21.54 8.84 2.44
C ALA A 448 22.07 9.20 1.06
N LEU A 449 21.81 8.38 0.04
CA LEU A 449 22.14 8.71 -1.35
C LEU A 449 21.41 9.95 -1.89
N LEU A 450 20.27 10.29 -1.27
CA LEU A 450 19.45 11.44 -1.66
C LEU A 450 19.69 12.67 -0.76
N PHE A 451 20.28 12.51 0.45
CA PHE A 451 20.39 13.56 1.48
C PHE A 451 21.79 13.48 2.15
N ASP A 452 22.77 14.11 1.59
CA ASP A 452 24.19 13.98 1.95
C ASP A 452 24.68 14.90 3.12
N ASP A 453 23.81 15.40 4.00
CA ASP A 453 24.17 16.34 5.08
C ASP A 453 23.44 16.03 6.40
N GLU A 454 23.88 15.02 7.15
CA GLU A 454 23.32 14.73 8.48
C GLU A 454 24.33 14.93 9.62
N THR A 455 23.83 15.39 10.78
CA THR A 455 24.60 15.55 12.02
C THR A 455 24.56 14.27 12.87
N GLU A 456 25.55 14.06 13.78
CA GLU A 456 25.61 12.89 14.68
C GLU A 456 24.35 12.70 15.56
N ASP A 457 23.68 13.80 15.94
CA ASP A 457 22.46 13.73 16.75
C ASP A 457 21.25 13.25 15.93
N GLU A 458 21.19 13.62 14.65
CA GLU A 458 20.16 13.12 13.72
C GLU A 458 20.34 11.63 13.42
N GLU A 459 21.57 11.12 13.45
CA GLU A 459 21.87 9.69 13.28
C GLU A 459 21.39 8.86 14.47
N LYS A 460 21.57 9.33 15.71
CA LYS A 460 21.06 8.66 16.93
C LYS A 460 19.54 8.63 16.98
N ASP A 461 18.88 9.73 16.65
CA ASP A 461 17.43 9.83 16.59
C ASP A 461 16.89 8.90 15.50
N ARG A 462 17.61 8.74 14.40
CA ARG A 462 17.26 7.84 13.32
C ARG A 462 17.36 6.38 13.73
N LEU A 463 18.42 5.96 14.41
CA LEU A 463 18.58 4.60 14.95
C LEU A 463 17.48 4.25 15.95
N ALA A 464 17.12 5.17 16.83
CA ALA A 464 16.02 5.01 17.77
C ALA A 464 14.68 4.85 17.04
N ASN A 465 14.43 5.63 15.99
CA ASN A 465 13.22 5.53 15.16
C ASN A 465 13.15 4.20 14.40
N ILE A 466 14.29 3.65 13.96
CA ILE A 466 14.35 2.33 13.32
C ILE A 466 13.98 1.24 14.32
N ALA A 467 14.62 1.24 15.49
CA ALA A 467 14.35 0.24 16.53
C ALA A 467 12.88 0.27 16.95
N ASN A 468 12.31 1.47 17.09
CA ASN A 468 10.88 1.64 17.38
C ASN A 468 9.98 1.12 16.24
N GLY A 469 10.31 1.41 14.98
CA GLY A 469 9.59 0.91 13.81
C GLY A 469 9.66 -0.61 13.67
N MET A 470 10.80 -1.23 14.01
CA MET A 470 10.93 -2.69 14.06
C MET A 470 10.03 -3.29 15.14
N ALA A 471 10.00 -2.71 16.33
CA ALA A 471 9.15 -3.15 17.43
C ALA A 471 7.65 -3.01 17.06
N ASP A 472 7.25 -1.90 16.44
CA ASP A 472 5.89 -1.71 15.96
C ASP A 472 5.51 -2.74 14.90
N SER A 473 6.39 -3.03 13.97
CA SER A 473 6.17 -4.04 12.93
C SER A 473 5.90 -5.42 13.53
N LEU A 474 6.68 -5.83 14.53
CA LEU A 474 6.46 -7.09 15.25
C LEU A 474 5.14 -7.09 16.03
N LEU A 475 4.81 -6.00 16.70
CA LEU A 475 3.56 -5.86 17.47
C LEU A 475 2.34 -5.88 16.55
N PHE A 476 2.30 -5.10 15.49
CA PHE A 476 1.18 -5.10 14.53
C PHE A 476 0.94 -6.48 13.91
N GLY A 477 1.99 -7.27 13.73
CA GLY A 477 1.86 -8.65 13.26
C GLY A 477 1.11 -9.59 14.23
N LEU A 478 0.91 -9.19 15.48
CA LEU A 478 0.07 -9.92 16.45
C LEU A 478 -1.43 -9.58 16.29
N GLY A 479 -1.80 -8.74 15.34
CA GLY A 479 -3.18 -8.34 15.09
C GLY A 479 -3.68 -7.25 16.04
N PHE A 480 -4.96 -7.26 16.40
CA PHE A 480 -5.57 -6.20 17.22
C PHE A 480 -4.87 -5.98 18.57
N GLY A 481 -4.50 -7.07 19.25
CA GLY A 481 -3.78 -6.95 20.53
C GLY A 481 -2.44 -6.25 20.38
N GLY A 482 -1.69 -6.60 19.33
CA GLY A 482 -0.41 -5.97 19.05
C GLY A 482 -0.53 -4.52 18.61
N ALA A 483 -1.55 -4.19 17.80
CA ALA A 483 -1.83 -2.81 17.42
C ALA A 483 -2.15 -1.94 18.65
N GLY A 484 -2.94 -2.44 19.60
CA GLY A 484 -3.22 -1.75 20.84
C GLY A 484 -1.97 -1.50 21.69
N ILE A 485 -1.11 -2.52 21.85
CA ILE A 485 0.16 -2.40 22.58
C ILE A 485 1.09 -1.39 21.91
N SER A 486 1.21 -1.44 20.57
CA SER A 486 2.02 -0.49 19.81
C SER A 486 1.53 0.95 20.00
N THR A 487 0.21 1.17 19.95
CA THR A 487 -0.37 2.49 20.17
C THR A 487 -0.08 3.02 21.58
N VAL A 488 -0.29 2.20 22.62
CA VAL A 488 0.02 2.58 24.00
C VAL A 488 1.50 2.91 24.16
N LYS A 489 2.40 2.08 23.61
CA LYS A 489 3.84 2.35 23.60
C LYS A 489 4.16 3.69 22.95
N ASN A 490 3.60 3.97 21.76
CA ASN A 490 3.87 5.21 21.04
C ASN A 490 3.33 6.45 21.73
N VAL A 491 2.16 6.35 22.37
CA VAL A 491 1.61 7.41 23.23
C VAL A 491 2.54 7.69 24.40
N LEU A 492 3.02 6.65 25.08
CA LEU A 492 3.94 6.79 26.23
C LEU A 492 5.27 7.42 25.79
N LEU A 493 5.86 6.98 24.68
CA LEU A 493 7.10 7.56 24.16
C LEU A 493 6.94 9.05 23.81
N LYS A 494 5.79 9.43 23.22
CA LYS A 494 5.50 10.85 22.95
C LYS A 494 5.31 11.66 24.23
N ILE A 495 4.64 11.11 25.26
CA ILE A 495 4.51 11.77 26.58
C ILE A 495 5.88 11.97 27.21
N MET A 496 6.74 10.94 27.20
CA MET A 496 8.10 11.02 27.75
C MET A 496 8.93 12.06 27.02
N GLY A 497 8.94 12.03 25.67
CA GLY A 497 9.66 13.00 24.85
C GLY A 497 9.14 14.44 24.99
N GLU A 498 7.84 14.64 25.31
CA GLU A 498 7.33 15.97 25.60
C GLU A 498 7.68 16.44 27.04
N HIS A 499 7.76 15.49 27.99
CA HIS A 499 8.11 15.81 29.38
C HIS A 499 9.55 16.37 29.52
N GLU A 500 10.46 15.97 28.63
CA GLU A 500 11.83 16.44 28.59
C GLU A 500 11.97 17.85 27.97
N LYS A 501 10.91 18.38 27.35
CA LYS A 501 10.92 19.70 26.68
C LYS A 501 10.64 20.83 27.67
N LYS A 502 11.27 21.97 27.47
CA LYS A 502 11.05 23.19 28.28
C LYS A 502 9.59 23.69 28.27
N ASN A 503 8.84 23.43 27.19
CA ASN A 503 7.42 23.77 27.03
C ASN A 503 6.69 22.55 26.49
N PRO A 504 6.24 21.61 27.33
CA PRO A 504 5.60 20.39 26.87
C PRO A 504 4.24 20.65 26.19
N LYS A 505 4.02 20.00 25.06
CA LYS A 505 2.77 20.07 24.30
C LYS A 505 2.12 18.67 24.23
N TYR A 506 1.41 18.30 25.26
CA TYR A 506 0.76 16.98 25.35
C TYR A 506 -0.36 16.75 24.32
N GLU A 507 -0.77 17.79 23.59
CA GLU A 507 -1.74 17.67 22.50
C GLU A 507 -1.30 16.62 21.46
N GLU A 508 0.00 16.54 21.15
CA GLU A 508 0.51 15.56 20.21
C GLU A 508 0.44 14.11 20.71
N ALA A 509 0.55 13.91 22.01
CA ALA A 509 0.36 12.60 22.64
C ALA A 509 -1.11 12.13 22.57
N VAL A 510 -2.06 13.07 22.73
CA VAL A 510 -3.49 12.77 22.56
C VAL A 510 -3.80 12.35 21.13
N TRP A 511 -3.22 13.04 20.14
CA TRP A 511 -3.41 12.68 18.73
C TRP A 511 -2.78 11.33 18.36
N ALA A 512 -1.76 10.87 19.10
CA ALA A 512 -1.18 9.55 18.92
C ALA A 512 -2.16 8.39 19.16
N ILE A 513 -3.28 8.64 19.81
CA ILE A 513 -4.36 7.64 19.97
C ILE A 513 -4.88 7.18 18.57
N PHE A 514 -4.84 8.05 17.57
CA PHE A 514 -5.27 7.70 16.21
C PHE A 514 -4.22 6.89 15.43
N ASP A 515 -2.98 6.77 15.93
CA ASP A 515 -1.89 5.98 15.30
C ASP A 515 -2.24 4.47 15.23
N PHE A 516 -3.26 4.01 15.97
CA PHE A 516 -3.75 2.62 15.87
C PHE A 516 -4.31 2.27 14.48
N SER A 517 -4.68 3.26 13.68
CA SER A 517 -5.21 3.08 12.34
C SER A 517 -4.51 4.03 11.36
N PRO A 518 -3.70 3.50 10.42
CA PRO A 518 -3.04 4.34 9.40
C PRO A 518 -4.01 5.17 8.56
N VAL A 519 -5.22 4.67 8.35
CA VAL A 519 -6.26 5.38 7.61
C VAL A 519 -6.80 6.55 8.40
N LEU A 520 -7.19 6.32 9.66
CA LEU A 520 -7.73 7.39 10.52
C LEU A 520 -6.67 8.43 10.82
N ASP A 521 -5.44 8.02 11.17
CA ASP A 521 -4.32 8.94 11.41
C ASP A 521 -4.08 9.86 10.21
N SER A 522 -3.99 9.29 9.00
CA SER A 522 -3.83 10.09 7.78
C SER A 522 -4.95 11.12 7.59
N LYS A 523 -6.20 10.77 7.88
CA LYS A 523 -7.36 11.67 7.73
C LYS A 523 -7.36 12.77 8.78
N VAL A 524 -7.11 12.41 10.04
CA VAL A 524 -7.02 13.34 11.15
C VAL A 524 -5.87 14.33 10.95
N ARG A 525 -4.69 13.85 10.53
CA ARG A 525 -3.55 14.74 10.20
C ARG A 525 -3.89 15.73 9.09
N LYS A 526 -4.52 15.27 8.01
CA LYS A 526 -4.92 16.15 6.90
C LYS A 526 -5.91 17.22 7.37
N MET A 527 -6.92 16.85 8.14
CA MET A 527 -7.90 17.79 8.70
C MET A 527 -7.22 18.81 9.61
N ARG A 528 -6.39 18.32 10.55
CA ARG A 528 -5.63 19.18 11.48
C ARG A 528 -4.70 20.12 10.73
N THR A 529 -3.96 19.62 9.74
CA THR A 529 -3.03 20.43 8.96
C THR A 529 -3.78 21.49 8.14
N GLY A 530 -4.90 21.11 7.52
CA GLY A 530 -5.76 22.07 6.82
C GLY A 530 -6.25 23.18 7.74
N LEU A 531 -6.78 22.86 8.91
CA LEU A 531 -7.25 23.85 9.89
C LEU A 531 -6.10 24.72 10.41
N LYS A 532 -4.94 24.14 10.75
CA LYS A 532 -3.76 24.90 11.18
C LYS A 532 -3.26 25.83 10.08
N THR A 533 -3.29 25.42 8.82
CA THR A 533 -2.89 26.24 7.69
C THR A 533 -3.77 27.49 7.60
N PHE A 534 -5.07 27.39 7.79
CA PHE A 534 -5.95 28.54 7.84
C PHE A 534 -5.63 29.46 9.03
N SER A 535 -5.47 28.90 10.24
CA SER A 535 -5.26 29.71 11.44
C SER A 535 -3.91 30.44 11.44
N TRP A 536 -2.84 29.81 10.95
CA TRP A 536 -1.48 30.36 11.00
C TRP A 536 -1.14 31.26 9.82
N ASN A 537 -1.83 31.11 8.70
CA ASN A 537 -1.49 31.80 7.45
C ASN A 537 -2.61 32.74 6.96
N MET A 538 -3.49 33.17 7.86
CA MET A 538 -4.63 34.01 7.50
C MET A 538 -4.21 35.32 6.79
N GLU A 539 -3.12 35.94 7.23
CA GLU A 539 -2.62 37.15 6.61
C GLU A 539 -2.07 36.90 5.20
N GLU A 540 -1.33 35.79 5.04
CA GLU A 540 -0.76 35.41 3.76
C GLU A 540 -1.86 34.99 2.77
N ILE A 541 -2.89 34.29 3.26
CA ILE A 541 -4.08 33.94 2.48
C ILE A 541 -4.74 35.20 1.92
N LYS A 542 -4.89 36.23 2.75
CA LYS A 542 -5.51 37.52 2.33
C LYS A 542 -4.64 38.24 1.33
N LYS A 543 -3.30 38.25 1.51
CA LYS A 543 -2.38 38.97 0.62
C LYS A 543 -2.28 38.34 -0.77
N ARG A 544 -2.34 37.00 -0.88
CA ARG A 544 -2.13 36.30 -2.16
C ARG A 544 -3.38 36.18 -3.03
N GLY A 545 -4.57 36.45 -2.49
CA GLY A 545 -5.82 36.41 -3.24
C GLY A 545 -6.00 35.12 -4.06
N TRP A 546 -6.20 35.23 -5.36
CA TRP A 546 -6.41 34.09 -6.28
C TRP A 546 -5.09 33.46 -6.82
N SER A 547 -3.93 33.80 -6.30
CA SER A 547 -2.66 33.19 -6.73
C SER A 547 -2.66 31.68 -6.45
N LEU A 548 -2.12 30.89 -7.39
CA LEU A 548 -1.97 29.43 -7.24
C LEU A 548 -1.12 29.03 -6.01
N ASP A 549 -0.29 29.96 -5.53
CA ASP A 549 0.52 29.79 -4.33
C ASP A 549 -0.22 30.11 -3.03
N ASN A 550 -1.53 30.39 -3.10
CA ASN A 550 -2.31 30.67 -1.91
C ASN A 550 -2.50 29.40 -1.07
N PRO A 551 -2.14 29.46 0.22
CA PRO A 551 -2.27 28.36 1.15
C PRO A 551 -3.66 27.79 1.32
N ALA A 552 -4.64 28.62 1.10
CA ALA A 552 -6.00 28.18 1.19
C ALA A 552 -6.30 26.99 0.28
N TYR A 553 -5.71 26.92 -0.93
CA TYR A 553 -5.94 25.80 -1.85
C TYR A 553 -5.44 24.48 -1.28
N LEU A 554 -4.22 24.47 -0.68
CA LEU A 554 -3.71 23.26 -0.08
C LEU A 554 -4.51 22.84 1.15
N ALA A 555 -4.91 23.81 1.99
CA ALA A 555 -5.74 23.56 3.16
C ALA A 555 -7.11 23.00 2.78
N ILE A 556 -7.77 23.60 1.78
CA ILE A 556 -9.03 23.09 1.23
C ILE A 556 -8.83 21.71 0.62
N GLY A 557 -7.76 21.52 -0.16
CA GLY A 557 -7.43 20.23 -0.76
C GLY A 557 -7.21 19.13 0.27
N GLN A 558 -6.57 19.44 1.40
CA GLN A 558 -6.40 18.51 2.52
C GLN A 558 -7.73 18.15 3.18
N MET A 559 -8.60 19.11 3.42
CA MET A 559 -9.93 18.85 4.00
C MET A 559 -10.82 18.04 3.06
N ILE A 560 -10.85 18.37 1.77
CA ILE A 560 -11.56 17.59 0.74
C ILE A 560 -11.02 16.15 0.67
N SER A 561 -9.71 15.99 0.66
CA SER A 561 -9.08 14.65 0.67
C SER A 561 -9.38 13.86 1.94
N ALA A 562 -9.45 14.55 3.10
CA ALA A 562 -9.81 13.90 4.35
C ALA A 562 -11.26 13.37 4.35
N THR A 563 -12.20 14.16 3.82
CA THR A 563 -13.65 13.89 3.88
C THR A 563 -14.12 13.01 2.73
N PHE A 564 -13.78 13.37 1.50
CA PHE A 564 -14.37 12.78 0.29
C PHE A 564 -13.45 11.81 -0.46
N ASN A 565 -12.25 11.55 0.03
CA ASN A 565 -11.24 10.69 -0.62
C ASN A 565 -10.78 11.17 -2.01
N ILE A 566 -11.04 12.42 -2.35
CA ILE A 566 -10.54 13.04 -3.59
C ILE A 566 -9.10 13.51 -3.30
N PRO A 567 -8.06 12.98 -3.98
CA PRO A 567 -6.66 13.24 -3.63
C PRO A 567 -6.17 14.62 -4.10
N LEU A 568 -6.97 15.66 -3.90
CA LEU A 568 -6.68 17.02 -4.36
C LEU A 568 -5.40 17.58 -3.74
N ASP A 569 -5.16 17.31 -2.45
CA ASP A 569 -3.93 17.67 -1.77
C ASP A 569 -2.69 17.03 -2.40
N ARG A 570 -2.80 15.81 -2.90
CA ARG A 570 -1.71 15.09 -3.59
C ARG A 570 -1.42 15.73 -4.95
N VAL A 571 -2.46 16.04 -5.71
CA VAL A 571 -2.33 16.74 -7.00
C VAL A 571 -1.68 18.10 -6.81
N LEU A 572 -2.15 18.89 -5.85
CA LEU A 572 -1.59 20.21 -5.55
C LEU A 572 -0.11 20.12 -5.12
N ARG A 573 0.24 19.19 -4.22
CA ARG A 573 1.65 18.97 -3.83
C ARG A 573 2.52 18.55 -5.01
N LYS A 574 2.04 17.66 -5.88
CA LYS A 574 2.80 17.25 -7.07
C LYS A 574 3.03 18.40 -8.03
N THR A 575 2.03 19.27 -8.23
CA THR A 575 2.17 20.49 -9.04
C THR A 575 3.20 21.44 -8.43
N MET A 576 3.15 21.63 -7.10
CA MET A 576 4.13 22.45 -6.38
C MET A 576 5.56 21.87 -6.46
N ASN A 577 5.69 20.55 -6.29
CA ASN A 577 6.97 19.86 -6.44
C ASN A 577 7.55 19.97 -7.85
N LEU A 578 6.72 19.81 -8.90
CA LEU A 578 7.15 19.98 -10.28
C LEU A 578 7.63 21.42 -10.54
N ARG A 579 6.91 22.42 -10.03
CA ARG A 579 7.32 23.80 -10.12
C ARG A 579 8.68 24.05 -9.43
N ALA A 580 8.84 23.51 -8.21
CA ALA A 580 10.10 23.61 -7.49
C ALA A 580 11.24 22.85 -8.19
N ALA A 581 10.95 21.73 -8.85
CA ALA A 581 11.94 20.98 -9.64
C ALA A 581 12.36 21.70 -10.93
N MET A 582 11.53 22.60 -11.46
CA MET A 582 11.84 23.44 -12.63
C MET A 582 12.62 24.71 -12.28
N ASP A 583 12.76 25.02 -10.99
CA ASP A 583 13.49 26.18 -10.53
C ASP A 583 14.99 26.03 -10.79
N GLU A 584 15.64 27.11 -11.25
CA GLU A 584 17.05 27.11 -11.60
C GLU A 584 17.97 26.88 -10.39
N GLU A 585 17.55 27.35 -9.21
CA GLU A 585 18.32 27.20 -7.96
C GLU A 585 18.23 25.77 -7.38
N THR A 586 17.32 24.92 -7.89
CA THR A 586 17.16 23.56 -7.40
C THR A 586 18.21 22.64 -7.99
N ARG A 587 18.99 21.96 -7.15
CA ARG A 587 20.05 21.02 -7.54
C ARG A 587 19.44 19.77 -8.21
N THR A 588 20.20 19.13 -9.10
CA THR A 588 19.73 17.96 -9.88
C THR A 588 19.16 16.85 -9.00
N TRP A 589 19.84 16.50 -7.90
CA TRP A 589 19.36 15.47 -6.99
C TRP A 589 18.05 15.88 -6.26
N GLN A 590 17.89 17.16 -5.92
CA GLN A 590 16.66 17.70 -5.32
C GLN A 590 15.50 17.65 -6.32
N ARG A 591 15.77 17.94 -7.62
CA ARG A 591 14.77 17.79 -8.70
C ARG A 591 14.24 16.37 -8.79
N VAL A 592 15.16 15.39 -8.79
CA VAL A 592 14.81 13.97 -8.80
C VAL A 592 13.98 13.61 -7.55
N ALA A 593 14.41 14.02 -6.36
CA ALA A 593 13.69 13.77 -5.12
C ALA A 593 12.28 14.39 -5.13
N LEU A 594 12.11 15.63 -5.61
CA LEU A 594 10.80 16.27 -5.75
C LEU A 594 9.87 15.51 -6.70
N ILE A 595 10.38 15.05 -7.84
CA ILE A 595 9.63 14.24 -8.82
C ILE A 595 9.20 12.92 -8.16
N LEU A 596 10.09 12.29 -7.40
CA LEU A 596 9.82 11.06 -6.68
C LEU A 596 8.85 11.24 -5.50
N GLY A 597 8.58 12.48 -5.09
CA GLY A 597 7.52 12.79 -4.12
C GLY A 597 7.98 13.19 -2.74
N TRP A 598 9.28 13.48 -2.58
CA TRP A 598 9.74 14.22 -1.39
C TRP A 598 9.19 15.63 -1.44
N ASP A 599 8.92 16.21 -0.29
CA ASP A 599 8.46 17.58 -0.22
C ASP A 599 9.65 18.57 -0.15
N THR A 600 9.40 19.82 -0.50
CA THR A 600 10.41 20.87 -0.51
C THR A 600 11.02 21.12 0.86
N TRP A 601 10.26 20.86 1.93
CA TRP A 601 10.72 21.04 3.30
C TRP A 601 11.82 20.03 3.66
N SER A 602 11.59 18.73 3.39
CA SER A 602 12.58 17.68 3.64
C SER A 602 13.85 17.83 2.81
N LEU A 603 13.80 18.60 1.74
CA LEU A 603 14.93 18.88 0.86
C LEU A 603 15.65 20.20 1.17
N GLY A 604 15.24 20.89 2.23
CA GLY A 604 15.80 22.20 2.60
C GLY A 604 15.51 23.30 1.57
N LEU A 605 14.58 23.06 0.64
CA LEU A 605 14.20 24.03 -0.38
C LEU A 605 13.18 25.05 0.19
N PRO A 606 13.18 26.30 -0.32
CA PRO A 606 12.13 27.25 0.02
C PRO A 606 10.78 26.70 -0.40
N TYR A 607 9.81 26.81 0.51
CA TYR A 607 8.46 26.32 0.26
C TYR A 607 7.76 27.22 -0.77
N TRP A 608 7.55 26.70 -1.97
CA TRP A 608 6.77 27.38 -2.98
C TRP A 608 5.30 27.40 -2.55
N GLY A 609 4.89 28.51 -2.03
CA GLY A 609 3.49 28.75 -1.73
C GLY A 609 3.18 29.36 -0.38
N LEU A 610 3.98 29.14 0.71
CA LEU A 610 3.55 29.66 1.95
C LEU A 610 4.50 29.87 3.05
N GLN A 611 5.49 29.09 3.09
CA GLN A 611 6.47 29.16 4.18
C GLN A 611 7.76 29.86 3.78
N SER A 612 7.91 30.27 2.52
CA SER A 612 9.13 30.89 2.07
C SER A 612 9.40 32.21 2.79
N THR A 613 8.38 33.04 3.03
CA THR A 613 8.55 34.30 3.76
C THR A 613 8.66 34.04 5.26
N ILE A 614 7.77 33.23 5.84
CA ILE A 614 7.76 32.92 7.28
C ILE A 614 8.92 32.00 7.65
N ALA A 615 9.28 31.02 6.81
CA ALA A 615 10.45 30.16 7.07
C ALA A 615 11.77 30.91 6.85
N LYS A 616 11.89 31.81 5.85
CA LYS A 616 13.02 32.73 5.73
C LYS A 616 13.12 33.64 6.95
N GLU A 617 12.02 34.27 7.35
CA GLU A 617 11.99 35.11 8.56
C GLU A 617 12.30 34.30 9.84
N ASN A 618 11.76 33.09 9.98
CA ASN A 618 12.06 32.23 11.14
C ASN A 618 13.48 31.70 11.11
N LYS A 619 14.03 31.40 9.93
CA LYS A 619 15.42 30.97 9.76
C LYS A 619 16.39 32.15 10.01
N GLU A 620 16.04 33.33 9.57
CA GLU A 620 16.77 34.57 9.89
C GLU A 620 16.67 34.88 11.39
N LYS A 621 15.49 34.83 11.97
CA LYS A 621 15.28 35.01 13.42
C LYS A 621 16.03 33.95 14.24
N ALA A 622 16.08 32.70 13.78
CA ALA A 622 16.83 31.63 14.41
C ALA A 622 18.36 31.87 14.28
N LYS A 623 18.82 32.30 13.10
CA LYS A 623 20.24 32.67 12.84
C LYS A 623 20.65 33.85 13.67
N ILE A 624 19.82 34.89 13.77
CA ILE A 624 20.06 36.05 14.62
C ILE A 624 20.13 35.63 16.10
N LYS A 625 19.21 34.77 16.57
CA LYS A 625 19.25 34.20 17.92
C LYS A 625 20.48 33.34 18.19
N ALA A 626 20.90 32.53 17.23
CA ALA A 626 22.10 31.70 17.36
C ALA A 626 23.37 32.55 17.43
N ASN A 627 23.50 33.55 16.55
CA ASN A 627 24.64 34.50 16.56
C ASN A 627 24.66 35.26 17.89
N TYR A 628 23.54 35.79 18.36
CA TYR A 628 23.44 36.47 19.64
C TYR A 628 23.86 35.58 20.83
N LYS A 629 23.48 34.30 20.84
CA LYS A 629 23.94 33.34 21.85
C LYS A 629 25.44 33.07 21.75
N ALA A 630 26.00 32.97 20.54
CA ALA A 630 27.42 32.79 20.33
C ALA A 630 28.22 34.00 20.79
N ASP A 631 27.74 35.23 20.52
CA ASP A 631 28.36 36.46 20.96
C ASP A 631 28.33 36.58 22.50
N ILE A 632 27.20 36.24 23.13
CA ILE A 632 27.16 36.19 24.61
C ILE A 632 28.18 35.18 25.17
N ARG A 633 28.35 34.03 24.51
CA ARG A 633 29.32 33.02 24.94
C ARG A 633 30.73 33.55 24.85
N LYS A 634 31.13 34.14 23.71
CA LYS A 634 32.43 34.79 23.52
C LYS A 634 32.69 35.87 24.54
N ILE A 635 31.70 36.74 24.80
CA ILE A 635 31.80 37.83 25.77
C ILE A 635 32.02 37.28 27.19
N LYS A 636 31.31 36.23 27.57
CA LYS A 636 31.46 35.57 28.87
C LYS A 636 32.79 34.86 29.02
N ASP A 637 33.28 34.19 27.99
CA ASP A 637 34.58 33.50 27.97
C ASP A 637 35.75 34.49 28.08
N GLN A 638 35.57 35.75 27.65
CA GLN A 638 36.49 36.85 27.84
C GLN A 638 36.42 37.52 29.23
N GLY A 639 35.62 36.94 30.16
CA GLY A 639 35.52 37.41 31.54
C GLY A 639 34.53 38.54 31.80
N TYR A 640 33.65 38.85 30.79
CA TYR A 640 32.62 39.87 30.97
C TYR A 640 31.37 39.28 31.61
N LYS A 641 30.73 40.02 32.50
CA LYS A 641 29.46 39.67 33.13
C LYS A 641 28.36 40.67 32.77
N LYS A 642 27.13 40.20 32.66
CA LYS A 642 25.97 41.06 32.40
C LYS A 642 25.77 42.03 33.53
N VAL A 643 25.59 43.32 33.22
CA VAL A 643 25.35 44.39 34.18
C VAL A 643 24.13 45.22 33.80
N MET A 644 23.52 45.89 34.82
CA MET A 644 22.39 46.79 34.53
C MET A 644 22.91 48.16 34.11
N SER A 645 22.15 48.86 33.27
CA SER A 645 22.49 50.18 32.76
C SER A 645 22.80 51.20 33.88
N ARG A 646 22.12 51.11 35.02
CA ARG A 646 22.29 52.02 36.20
C ARG A 646 23.67 51.94 36.88
N VAL A 647 24.41 50.83 36.70
CA VAL A 647 25.73 50.63 37.34
C VAL A 647 26.86 50.81 36.33
N LEU A 648 26.62 51.21 35.11
CA LEU A 648 27.66 51.43 34.07
C LEU A 648 28.68 52.51 34.45
N LYS A 649 28.25 53.46 35.28
CA LYS A 649 29.10 54.54 35.82
C LYS A 649 30.28 54.00 36.68
N ASP A 650 30.16 52.81 37.20
CA ASP A 650 31.14 52.17 38.09
C ASP A 650 32.24 51.42 37.30
N TYR A 651 32.13 51.38 35.98
CA TYR A 651 33.04 50.65 35.09
C TYR A 651 33.72 51.61 34.09
N ASP A 652 34.94 51.25 33.70
CA ASP A 652 35.67 52.01 32.65
C ASP A 652 34.91 51.79 31.31
N PRO A 653 34.65 52.85 30.55
CA PRO A 653 34.00 52.75 29.24
C PRO A 653 34.66 51.75 28.28
N LYS A 654 35.99 51.52 28.41
CA LYS A 654 36.74 50.54 27.64
C LYS A 654 36.48 49.09 28.02
N ASP A 655 35.97 48.88 29.22
CA ASP A 655 35.62 47.56 29.78
C ASP A 655 34.11 47.24 29.65
N ILE A 656 33.34 48.03 28.88
CA ILE A 656 31.90 47.85 28.65
C ILE A 656 31.65 47.39 27.21
N ILE A 657 30.89 46.35 27.04
CA ILE A 657 30.38 45.87 25.73
C ILE A 657 28.89 46.03 25.70
N GLU A 658 28.39 46.72 24.68
CA GLU A 658 26.98 46.84 24.38
C GLU A 658 26.58 45.78 23.33
N LEU A 659 25.58 44.97 23.64
CA LEU A 659 25.07 43.96 22.74
C LEU A 659 23.59 44.15 22.53
N GLN A 660 23.15 44.34 21.29
CA GLN A 660 21.73 44.46 20.95
C GLN A 660 21.10 43.06 20.89
N SER A 661 20.05 42.84 21.68
CA SER A 661 19.30 41.60 21.66
C SER A 661 18.49 41.45 20.37
N PRO A 662 18.07 40.24 19.97
CA PRO A 662 17.19 40.01 18.83
C PRO A 662 15.82 40.72 18.92
N ALA A 663 15.46 41.20 20.12
CA ALA A 663 14.24 41.98 20.39
C ALA A 663 14.49 43.49 20.35
N GLY A 664 15.71 43.94 19.95
CA GLY A 664 16.07 45.37 19.88
C GLY A 664 16.52 45.99 21.20
N THR A 665 16.51 45.22 22.30
CA THR A 665 16.92 45.73 23.63
C THR A 665 18.43 45.69 23.76
N VAL A 666 19.03 46.79 24.21
CA VAL A 666 20.48 46.85 24.49
C VAL A 666 20.78 46.20 25.82
N VAL A 667 21.74 45.28 25.84
CA VAL A 667 22.22 44.57 27.01
C VAL A 667 23.70 44.87 27.19
N TYR A 668 24.08 45.24 28.41
CA TYR A 668 25.43 45.63 28.75
C TYR A 668 26.20 44.51 29.44
N TYR A 669 27.46 44.37 29.08
CA TYR A 669 28.40 43.46 29.72
C TYR A 669 29.64 44.25 30.13
N ALA A 670 30.11 44.06 31.39
CA ALA A 670 31.32 44.72 31.88
C ALA A 670 32.34 43.68 32.36
N LYS A 671 33.63 43.99 32.16
CA LYS A 671 34.75 43.15 32.58
C LYS A 671 34.90 43.23 34.10
N VAL A 672 34.83 42.10 34.77
CA VAL A 672 35.00 42.03 36.23
C VAL A 672 36.49 41.91 36.53
N ARG A 673 37.12 42.97 37.11
CA ARG A 673 38.48 42.88 37.61
C ARG A 673 38.53 42.01 38.86
N GLU A 674 39.60 41.17 38.99
CA GLU A 674 39.82 40.35 40.17
C GLU A 674 39.80 41.20 41.43
N GLY A 675 38.92 40.83 42.37
CA GLY A 675 38.78 41.51 43.68
C GLY A 675 37.52 42.38 43.89
N LYS A 676 36.72 42.69 42.84
CA LYS A 676 35.42 43.37 42.97
C LYS A 676 34.27 42.45 42.60
N LYS A 677 33.37 42.17 43.52
CA LYS A 677 32.09 41.47 43.20
C LYS A 677 31.30 42.34 42.24
N ALA A 678 30.80 41.74 41.16
CA ALA A 678 29.91 42.43 40.22
C ALA A 678 28.69 42.97 41.02
N LYS A 679 28.48 44.29 41.04
CA LYS A 679 27.27 44.87 41.57
C LYS A 679 26.10 44.56 40.64
N ASN A 680 25.14 43.82 41.10
CA ASN A 680 23.90 43.50 40.38
C ASN A 680 22.94 44.69 40.37
#